data_0ee09cbbd173b4edaf1742f7f6c67a1f
#
_entry.id   0ee09cbbd173b4edaf1742f7f6c67a1f
#
_cell.length_a   1.000
_cell.length_b   1.000
_cell.length_c   1.000
_cell.angle_alpha   90.00
_cell.angle_beta   90.00
_cell.angle_gamma   90.00
#
_symmetry.space_group_name_H-M   'P 1'
#
loop_
_entity.id
_entity.type
_entity.pdbx_description
1 polymer ?
#
loop_
_entity_poly.entity_id
_entity_poly.type
_entity_poly.pdbx_seq_one_letter_code
_entity_poly.pdbx_strand_id
1 'polypeptide(L)'
;MDEMQNDDQPKPIDPAEAALVNKLVERTLKARGHWKKKFDNMRKMQKFIHGKQWMGQTGNDDDRYVVNLALSHINQRVASIYAKNPRVVGKAKTRMWYSIWDGSTEQWQAAQQAIQTMGPQAPPEVIALVEDIRNGMIRKSQVERIAKTAEKLVQYFFDEPTPRIKTQLKQFVRRIDTCGIGYMKLGYQRVYEDDPTVVRSIADCSRQIAELERMLEERAEGEIREGTAEMAELKATLENLQAQPQQLVREGPTFTFMKSWQIIVPQECTNVPMFEGCEWIAEEWMLTPEQIERHYKVDIKKQYTAYGRTGPASDGNDGKACLFVIYDLTKHVVYHVVEGYPHLLKQGAPDIELEQFHPIFPLAFNAIEDDEDPWPPSEVELIRHQCMEINRARDEFVQQRVANRPAYISPKGAMTTDDKMRLATHENSELVELDGIPPGTDVRTVIMGKPVMPVDPNIFNDEAFFADIQRQRQTQEANFGGTSGNTATESTIAEAGRVSGIQSNIDELDEWLTTVVRATGQVLLMNMRQETAVKLVGEGAMWPELSREEIASEVWLDIKAGSTGRPNKALTIANMERLMPFALQTGEISPKWLAGKIVREMDDTVDEDEAMLSGALPIIAMARLTQPGTGNPATDPNQQGAEGAANAPGGPEANSQGQEQTGIGAVQQGLNVSAAPPGLM
;
A
#
# COMPACT_ATOMS: atom_id res chain seq x y z
N MET A 1 -20.15 -15.32 42.26
CA MET A 1 -19.15 -15.22 43.34
C MET A 1 -18.08 -16.27 43.03
N ASP A 2 -17.29 -16.00 42.03
CA ASP A 2 -16.04 -16.72 41.84
C ASP A 2 -14.95 -15.80 42.36
N GLU A 3 -14.24 -16.35 43.34
CA GLU A 3 -13.19 -15.70 44.10
C GLU A 3 -12.17 -15.08 43.12
N MET A 4 -12.06 -13.75 43.10
CA MET A 4 -10.89 -13.06 42.70
C MET A 4 -9.73 -13.54 43.60
N GLN A 5 -9.10 -14.64 43.22
CA GLN A 5 -7.80 -15.00 43.76
C GLN A 5 -6.81 -13.91 43.33
N ASN A 6 -6.38 -13.20 44.34
CA ASN A 6 -5.25 -12.27 44.28
C ASN A 6 -3.99 -13.09 43.92
N ASP A 7 -3.67 -13.16 42.64
CA ASP A 7 -2.58 -14.00 42.09
C ASP A 7 -1.23 -13.21 42.10
N ASP A 8 -0.94 -12.59 43.25
CA ASP A 8 0.30 -11.85 43.51
C ASP A 8 1.50 -12.77 43.88
N GLN A 9 1.30 -14.08 43.83
CA GLN A 9 2.41 -15.03 43.99
C GLN A 9 3.01 -15.39 42.64
N PRO A 10 4.33 -15.28 42.46
CA PRO A 10 4.98 -15.69 41.22
C PRO A 10 4.65 -17.17 40.97
N LYS A 11 4.07 -17.49 39.81
CA LYS A 11 3.80 -18.86 39.40
C LYS A 11 5.04 -19.71 39.60
N PRO A 12 4.95 -20.91 40.22
CA PRO A 12 6.09 -21.78 40.38
C PRO A 12 6.68 -22.11 38.99
N ILE A 13 7.99 -22.01 38.85
CA ILE A 13 8.69 -22.26 37.59
C ILE A 13 8.59 -23.75 37.31
N ASP A 14 7.88 -24.11 36.24
CA ASP A 14 7.95 -25.50 35.70
C ASP A 14 9.26 -25.62 34.92
N PRO A 15 10.15 -26.56 35.33
CA PRO A 15 11.43 -26.76 34.67
C PRO A 15 11.30 -27.14 33.19
N ALA A 16 10.22 -27.83 32.81
CA ALA A 16 9.96 -28.23 31.43
C ALA A 16 9.55 -27.04 30.57
N GLU A 17 8.69 -26.17 31.09
CA GLU A 17 8.29 -24.91 30.42
C GLU A 17 9.49 -23.97 30.26
N ALA A 18 10.26 -23.75 31.33
CA ALA A 18 11.46 -22.92 31.27
C ALA A 18 12.52 -23.44 30.28
N ALA A 19 12.71 -24.75 30.20
CA ALA A 19 13.61 -25.38 29.22
C ALA A 19 13.12 -25.15 27.79
N LEU A 20 11.81 -25.25 27.53
CA LEU A 20 11.20 -24.95 26.23
C LEU A 20 11.39 -23.48 25.84
N VAL A 21 11.08 -22.55 26.75
CA VAL A 21 11.27 -21.11 26.52
C VAL A 21 12.70 -20.79 26.18
N ASN A 22 13.66 -21.30 26.98
CA ASN A 22 15.09 -21.08 26.73
C ASN A 22 15.51 -21.62 25.36
N LYS A 23 15.06 -22.80 24.97
CA LYS A 23 15.34 -23.37 23.65
C LYS A 23 14.79 -22.53 22.52
N LEU A 24 13.56 -22.03 22.66
CA LEU A 24 12.92 -21.16 21.67
C LEU A 24 13.65 -19.82 21.51
N VAL A 25 13.99 -19.19 22.64
CA VAL A 25 14.73 -17.92 22.66
C VAL A 25 16.14 -18.10 22.08
N GLU A 26 16.87 -19.14 22.51
CA GLU A 26 18.24 -19.40 22.06
C GLU A 26 18.30 -19.63 20.53
N ARG A 27 17.40 -20.46 19.96
CA ARG A 27 17.37 -20.68 18.51
C ARG A 27 17.07 -19.39 17.74
N THR A 28 16.15 -18.56 18.26
CA THR A 28 15.79 -17.29 17.62
C THR A 28 16.95 -16.30 17.66
N LEU A 29 17.64 -16.21 18.79
CA LEU A 29 18.83 -15.36 18.95
C LEU A 29 20.00 -15.81 18.08
N LYS A 30 20.20 -17.13 17.93
CA LYS A 30 21.22 -17.69 17.05
C LYS A 30 20.95 -17.32 15.59
N ALA A 31 19.72 -17.51 15.11
CA ALA A 31 19.32 -17.12 13.75
C ALA A 31 19.46 -15.59 13.54
N ARG A 32 19.05 -14.77 14.50
CA ARG A 32 19.23 -13.34 14.46
C ARG A 32 20.71 -12.93 14.39
N GLY A 33 21.55 -13.62 15.14
CA GLY A 33 23.01 -13.42 15.11
C GLY A 33 23.60 -13.73 13.73
N HIS A 34 23.13 -14.80 13.09
CA HIS A 34 23.54 -15.19 11.74
C HIS A 34 23.20 -14.09 10.73
N TRP A 35 21.97 -13.57 10.72
CA TRP A 35 21.51 -12.54 9.80
C TRP A 35 21.87 -11.11 10.21
N LYS A 36 22.63 -10.92 11.28
CA LYS A 36 22.97 -9.59 11.80
C LYS A 36 23.58 -8.66 10.75
N LYS A 37 24.49 -9.18 9.92
CA LYS A 37 25.13 -8.36 8.85
C LYS A 37 24.08 -7.82 7.86
N LYS A 38 23.06 -8.62 7.51
CA LYS A 38 21.99 -8.21 6.62
C LYS A 38 21.09 -7.16 7.26
N PHE A 39 20.68 -7.38 8.49
CA PHE A 39 19.89 -6.39 9.24
C PHE A 39 20.63 -5.06 9.43
N ASP A 40 21.92 -5.11 9.71
CA ASP A 40 22.74 -3.90 9.81
C ASP A 40 22.89 -3.19 8.45
N ASN A 41 23.00 -3.95 7.34
CA ASN A 41 22.99 -3.38 6.00
C ASN A 41 21.66 -2.70 5.66
N MET A 42 20.51 -3.33 5.95
CA MET A 42 19.19 -2.70 5.79
C MET A 42 19.10 -1.36 6.52
N ARG A 43 19.59 -1.30 7.78
CA ARG A 43 19.65 -0.04 8.56
C ARG A 43 20.59 0.98 7.93
N LYS A 44 21.72 0.54 7.38
CA LYS A 44 22.65 1.42 6.65
C LYS A 44 22.00 2.01 5.41
N MET A 45 21.30 1.21 4.63
CA MET A 45 20.57 1.70 3.44
C MET A 45 19.49 2.71 3.82
N GLN A 46 18.79 2.50 4.93
CA GLN A 46 17.83 3.47 5.45
C GLN A 46 18.49 4.79 5.82
N LYS A 47 19.64 4.76 6.51
CA LYS A 47 20.41 5.96 6.84
C LYS A 47 20.96 6.65 5.58
N PHE A 48 21.37 5.85 4.58
CA PHE A 48 21.90 6.33 3.30
C PHE A 48 20.88 7.21 2.55
N ILE A 49 19.61 6.80 2.50
CA ILE A 49 18.53 7.60 1.92
C ILE A 49 18.30 8.90 2.69
N HIS A 50 18.46 8.88 4.03
CA HIS A 50 18.35 10.08 4.85
C HIS A 50 19.55 11.05 4.72
N GLY A 51 20.46 10.82 3.77
CA GLY A 51 21.61 11.69 3.51
C GLY A 51 22.86 11.34 4.30
N LYS A 52 22.81 10.36 5.22
CA LYS A 52 23.98 9.89 5.95
C LYS A 52 24.76 8.89 5.08
N GLN A 53 25.43 9.39 4.04
CA GLN A 53 26.05 8.54 3.01
C GLN A 53 27.51 8.23 3.27
N TRP A 54 28.20 9.02 4.07
CA TRP A 54 29.64 8.90 4.37
C TRP A 54 29.98 8.01 5.58
N MET A 55 29.01 7.23 6.07
CA MET A 55 29.17 6.41 7.27
C MET A 55 30.38 5.47 7.21
N GLY A 56 31.22 5.55 8.24
CA GLY A 56 32.41 4.69 8.39
C GLY A 56 33.68 5.20 7.69
N GLN A 57 33.65 6.40 7.14
CA GLN A 57 34.85 7.09 6.64
C GLN A 57 35.38 8.07 7.69
N THR A 58 36.71 8.27 7.70
CA THR A 58 37.36 9.23 8.60
C THR A 58 37.00 10.67 8.22
N GLY A 59 36.42 11.42 9.13
CA GLY A 59 36.07 12.85 8.96
C GLY A 59 34.67 13.15 9.52
N ASN A 60 34.34 14.44 9.58
CA ASN A 60 33.02 14.88 10.02
C ASN A 60 32.01 14.65 8.89
N ASP A 61 31.13 13.69 9.05
CA ASP A 61 30.16 13.29 8.02
C ASP A 61 29.19 14.43 7.64
N ASP A 62 28.95 15.38 8.58
CA ASP A 62 27.97 16.46 8.39
C ASP A 62 28.47 17.57 7.44
N ASP A 63 29.80 17.70 7.25
CA ASP A 63 30.41 18.75 6.42
C ASP A 63 30.69 18.31 4.96
N ARG A 64 30.46 17.04 4.63
CA ARG A 64 30.72 16.51 3.30
C ARG A 64 29.54 16.67 2.34
N TYR A 65 29.86 16.88 1.07
CA TYR A 65 28.84 17.08 0.05
C TYR A 65 28.09 15.77 -0.28
N VAL A 66 26.75 15.85 -0.30
CA VAL A 66 25.86 14.73 -0.63
C VAL A 66 24.83 15.18 -1.66
N VAL A 67 24.78 14.54 -2.83
CA VAL A 67 23.76 14.82 -3.86
C VAL A 67 22.43 14.15 -3.56
N ASN A 68 22.44 13.05 -2.82
CA ASN A 68 21.28 12.24 -2.44
C ASN A 68 20.36 11.81 -3.60
N LEU A 69 20.95 11.35 -4.69
CA LEU A 69 20.23 10.83 -5.84
C LEU A 69 19.37 9.62 -5.49
N ALA A 70 19.81 8.79 -4.53
CA ALA A 70 19.08 7.62 -4.09
C ALA A 70 17.67 7.98 -3.58
N LEU A 71 17.51 9.04 -2.79
CA LEU A 71 16.19 9.48 -2.32
C LEU A 71 15.29 9.92 -3.47
N SER A 72 15.85 10.67 -4.44
CA SER A 72 15.11 11.12 -5.62
C SER A 72 14.62 9.93 -6.44
N HIS A 73 15.50 8.96 -6.69
CA HIS A 73 15.19 7.74 -7.41
C HIS A 73 14.07 6.93 -6.73
N ILE A 74 14.19 6.67 -5.41
CA ILE A 74 13.17 5.94 -4.65
C ILE A 74 11.82 6.67 -4.65
N ASN A 75 11.80 7.99 -4.48
CA ASN A 75 10.54 8.75 -4.51
C ASN A 75 9.83 8.62 -5.86
N GLN A 76 10.58 8.64 -6.94
CA GLN A 76 10.05 8.47 -8.30
C GLN A 76 9.49 7.05 -8.51
N ARG A 77 10.23 6.01 -8.08
CA ARG A 77 9.76 4.62 -8.14
C ARG A 77 8.47 4.42 -7.34
N VAL A 78 8.43 4.87 -6.09
CA VAL A 78 7.23 4.78 -5.24
C VAL A 78 6.03 5.46 -5.90
N ALA A 79 6.23 6.63 -6.53
CA ALA A 79 5.16 7.35 -7.22
C ALA A 79 4.67 6.60 -8.48
N SER A 80 5.53 5.80 -9.12
CA SER A 80 5.19 5.01 -10.30
C SER A 80 4.56 3.67 -9.95
N ILE A 81 5.10 2.96 -8.95
CA ILE A 81 4.64 1.62 -8.54
C ILE A 81 3.28 1.73 -7.80
N TYR A 82 3.15 2.68 -6.88
CA TYR A 82 1.95 2.83 -6.08
C TYR A 82 1.37 4.24 -6.13
N ALA A 83 0.54 4.49 -7.12
CA ALA A 83 -0.11 5.79 -7.33
C ALA A 83 -1.45 5.91 -6.59
N LYS A 84 -2.24 4.83 -6.54
CA LYS A 84 -3.59 4.79 -5.96
C LYS A 84 -3.88 3.47 -5.25
N ASN A 85 -4.96 3.46 -4.43
CA ASN A 85 -5.41 2.23 -3.79
C ASN A 85 -5.81 1.19 -4.84
N PRO A 86 -5.55 -0.10 -4.57
CA PRO A 86 -5.96 -1.17 -5.46
C PRO A 86 -7.49 -1.23 -5.56
N ARG A 87 -7.98 -1.67 -6.71
CA ARG A 87 -9.38 -1.92 -6.93
C ARG A 87 -9.67 -3.40 -6.74
N VAL A 88 -10.44 -3.71 -5.72
CA VAL A 88 -10.85 -5.08 -5.40
C VAL A 88 -11.99 -5.48 -6.32
N VAL A 89 -12.00 -6.73 -6.79
CA VAL A 89 -13.07 -7.33 -7.58
C VAL A 89 -13.42 -8.68 -6.96
N GLY A 90 -14.66 -8.82 -6.50
CA GLY A 90 -15.18 -10.05 -5.94
C GLY A 90 -15.95 -10.87 -7.00
N LYS A 91 -15.56 -12.13 -7.17
CA LYS A 91 -16.18 -13.07 -8.11
C LYS A 91 -16.43 -14.41 -7.43
N ALA A 92 -17.44 -15.12 -7.87
CA ALA A 92 -17.54 -16.53 -7.56
C ALA A 92 -16.41 -17.30 -8.25
N LYS A 93 -15.83 -18.27 -7.55
CA LYS A 93 -14.76 -19.11 -8.12
C LYS A 93 -15.31 -19.88 -9.34
N THR A 94 -14.52 -19.94 -10.39
CA THR A 94 -14.88 -20.69 -11.59
C THR A 94 -14.94 -22.18 -11.26
N ARG A 95 -16.12 -22.74 -11.29
CA ARG A 95 -16.37 -24.17 -11.07
C ARG A 95 -17.59 -24.63 -11.85
N MET A 96 -17.75 -25.92 -11.99
CA MET A 96 -18.99 -26.49 -12.50
C MET A 96 -20.09 -26.38 -11.44
N TRP A 97 -21.11 -25.55 -11.72
CA TRP A 97 -22.25 -25.31 -10.82
C TRP A 97 -23.35 -26.33 -10.97
N TYR A 98 -23.32 -27.10 -12.06
CA TYR A 98 -24.30 -28.04 -12.46
C TYR A 98 -23.68 -29.44 -12.56
N SER A 99 -24.38 -30.43 -12.10
CA SER A 99 -23.95 -31.84 -12.12
C SER A 99 -24.48 -32.61 -13.30
N ILE A 100 -25.66 -32.23 -13.81
CA ILE A 100 -26.37 -32.93 -14.89
C ILE A 100 -26.40 -32.06 -16.16
N TRP A 101 -26.57 -30.75 -16.01
CA TRP A 101 -26.67 -29.81 -17.13
C TRP A 101 -25.31 -29.53 -17.77
N ASP A 102 -25.28 -29.65 -19.12
CA ASP A 102 -24.10 -29.38 -19.94
C ASP A 102 -23.85 -27.88 -20.25
N GLY A 103 -24.77 -27.00 -19.83
CA GLY A 103 -24.70 -25.55 -20.10
C GLY A 103 -25.38 -25.15 -21.40
N SER A 104 -25.95 -26.09 -22.19
CA SER A 104 -26.60 -25.78 -23.44
C SER A 104 -28.00 -25.18 -23.26
N THR A 105 -28.29 -24.13 -24.04
CA THR A 105 -29.60 -23.49 -24.07
C THR A 105 -30.67 -24.40 -24.65
N GLU A 106 -30.29 -25.32 -25.54
CA GLU A 106 -31.19 -26.28 -26.18
C GLU A 106 -31.73 -27.30 -25.16
N GLN A 107 -30.86 -27.88 -24.36
CA GLN A 107 -31.23 -28.81 -23.29
C GLN A 107 -32.16 -28.16 -22.26
N TRP A 108 -31.86 -26.88 -21.89
CA TRP A 108 -32.73 -26.11 -21.00
C TRP A 108 -34.11 -25.84 -21.59
N GLN A 109 -34.20 -25.41 -22.86
CA GLN A 109 -35.47 -25.16 -23.54
C GLN A 109 -36.29 -26.43 -23.69
N ALA A 110 -35.67 -27.57 -24.05
CA ALA A 110 -36.30 -28.85 -24.13
C ALA A 110 -36.89 -29.32 -22.79
N ALA A 111 -36.12 -29.15 -21.71
CA ALA A 111 -36.56 -29.46 -20.35
C ALA A 111 -37.74 -28.58 -19.89
N GLN A 112 -37.69 -27.27 -20.16
CA GLN A 112 -38.81 -26.36 -19.89
C GLN A 112 -40.07 -26.73 -20.66
N GLN A 113 -39.97 -27.04 -21.95
CA GLN A 113 -41.10 -27.46 -22.76
C GLN A 113 -41.72 -28.79 -22.26
N ALA A 114 -40.88 -29.75 -21.88
CA ALA A 114 -41.32 -31.00 -21.30
C ALA A 114 -42.12 -30.82 -20.00
N ILE A 115 -41.64 -29.94 -19.10
CA ILE A 115 -42.38 -29.64 -17.87
C ILE A 115 -43.67 -28.87 -18.14
N GLN A 116 -43.68 -27.91 -19.07
CA GLN A 116 -44.88 -27.17 -19.42
C GLN A 116 -45.96 -28.08 -20.05
N THR A 117 -45.55 -29.10 -20.82
CA THR A 117 -46.48 -30.01 -21.52
C THR A 117 -46.98 -31.14 -20.63
N MET A 118 -46.12 -31.73 -19.79
CA MET A 118 -46.40 -32.93 -19.01
C MET A 118 -46.64 -32.68 -17.53
N GLY A 119 -46.30 -31.47 -17.02
CA GLY A 119 -46.43 -31.12 -15.61
C GLY A 119 -45.71 -32.10 -14.67
N PRO A 120 -46.37 -32.55 -13.57
CA PRO A 120 -45.79 -33.50 -12.63
C PRO A 120 -45.50 -34.89 -13.17
N GLN A 121 -45.99 -35.22 -14.38
CA GLN A 121 -45.80 -36.52 -15.07
C GLN A 121 -44.56 -36.50 -15.99
N ALA A 122 -43.76 -35.44 -15.97
CA ALA A 122 -42.53 -35.40 -16.74
C ALA A 122 -41.55 -36.51 -16.30
N PRO A 123 -40.71 -37.03 -17.20
CA PRO A 123 -39.69 -38.03 -16.86
C PRO A 123 -38.84 -37.60 -15.69
N PRO A 124 -38.49 -38.52 -14.75
CA PRO A 124 -37.68 -38.15 -13.56
C PRO A 124 -36.33 -37.54 -13.91
N GLU A 125 -35.74 -37.86 -15.05
CA GLU A 125 -34.51 -37.29 -15.57
C GLU A 125 -34.64 -35.79 -15.88
N VAL A 126 -35.78 -35.38 -16.46
CA VAL A 126 -36.08 -33.98 -16.80
C VAL A 126 -36.34 -33.17 -15.52
N ILE A 127 -37.01 -33.75 -14.55
CA ILE A 127 -37.25 -33.11 -13.24
C ILE A 127 -35.91 -32.91 -12.53
N ALA A 128 -35.08 -33.95 -12.48
CA ALA A 128 -33.73 -33.87 -11.88
C ALA A 128 -32.85 -32.83 -12.56
N LEU A 129 -32.90 -32.72 -13.90
CA LEU A 129 -32.15 -31.69 -14.65
C LEU A 129 -32.62 -30.27 -14.29
N VAL A 130 -33.92 -30.04 -14.22
CA VAL A 130 -34.46 -28.70 -13.87
C VAL A 130 -34.17 -28.34 -12.42
N GLU A 131 -34.22 -29.30 -11.51
CA GLU A 131 -33.81 -29.09 -10.12
C GLU A 131 -32.28 -28.78 -10.00
N ASP A 132 -31.44 -29.51 -10.74
CA ASP A 132 -29.99 -29.25 -10.79
C ASP A 132 -29.69 -27.82 -11.29
N ILE A 133 -30.34 -27.42 -12.40
CA ILE A 133 -30.18 -26.06 -12.95
C ILE A 133 -30.68 -25.01 -11.96
N ARG A 134 -31.84 -25.21 -11.37
CA ARG A 134 -32.40 -24.26 -10.38
C ARG A 134 -31.50 -24.11 -9.17
N ASN A 135 -31.06 -25.21 -8.59
CA ASN A 135 -30.20 -25.23 -7.41
C ASN A 135 -28.82 -24.60 -7.72
N GLY A 136 -28.26 -24.95 -8.89
CA GLY A 136 -27.00 -24.36 -9.35
C GLY A 136 -27.09 -22.86 -9.59
N MET A 137 -28.19 -22.36 -10.19
CA MET A 137 -28.40 -20.92 -10.39
C MET A 137 -28.55 -20.18 -9.05
N ILE A 138 -29.36 -20.74 -8.12
CA ILE A 138 -29.56 -20.15 -6.80
C ILE A 138 -28.21 -20.05 -6.05
N ARG A 139 -27.46 -21.16 -6.00
CA ARG A 139 -26.16 -21.21 -5.32
C ARG A 139 -25.16 -20.25 -5.93
N LYS A 140 -25.06 -20.21 -7.26
CA LYS A 140 -24.20 -19.25 -7.99
C LYS A 140 -24.55 -17.81 -7.62
N SER A 141 -25.84 -17.44 -7.67
CA SER A 141 -26.30 -16.10 -7.32
C SER A 141 -26.00 -15.73 -5.87
N GLN A 142 -26.14 -16.68 -4.93
CA GLN A 142 -25.79 -16.46 -3.53
C GLN A 142 -24.30 -16.19 -3.35
N VAL A 143 -23.44 -17.02 -3.94
CA VAL A 143 -21.98 -16.84 -3.86
C VAL A 143 -21.53 -15.54 -4.51
N GLU A 144 -22.10 -15.16 -5.66
CA GLU A 144 -21.83 -13.88 -6.31
C GLU A 144 -22.21 -12.69 -5.43
N ARG A 145 -23.33 -12.77 -4.71
CA ARG A 145 -23.74 -11.72 -3.74
C ARG A 145 -22.80 -11.62 -2.54
N ILE A 146 -22.36 -12.77 -2.00
CA ILE A 146 -21.36 -12.81 -0.93
C ILE A 146 -20.05 -12.21 -1.40
N ALA A 147 -19.57 -12.59 -2.59
CA ALA A 147 -18.35 -12.06 -3.18
C ALA A 147 -18.44 -10.53 -3.38
N LYS A 148 -19.58 -10.02 -3.82
CA LYS A 148 -19.84 -8.58 -3.96
C LYS A 148 -19.88 -7.86 -2.61
N THR A 149 -20.44 -8.48 -1.59
CA THR A 149 -20.43 -7.92 -0.23
C THR A 149 -19.01 -7.85 0.32
N ALA A 150 -18.24 -8.93 0.16
CA ALA A 150 -16.82 -8.96 0.55
C ALA A 150 -15.98 -7.94 -0.23
N GLU A 151 -16.21 -7.79 -1.55
CA GLU A 151 -15.57 -6.74 -2.38
C GLU A 151 -15.78 -5.35 -1.77
N LYS A 152 -17.03 -4.99 -1.48
CA LYS A 152 -17.37 -3.67 -0.93
C LYS A 152 -16.78 -3.45 0.47
N LEU A 153 -16.78 -4.48 1.32
CA LEU A 153 -16.19 -4.39 2.66
C LEU A 153 -14.67 -4.21 2.61
N VAL A 154 -13.97 -5.02 1.81
CA VAL A 154 -12.51 -4.89 1.68
C VAL A 154 -12.16 -3.53 1.09
N GLN A 155 -12.88 -3.07 0.05
CA GLN A 155 -12.68 -1.75 -0.52
C GLN A 155 -12.90 -0.64 0.50
N TYR A 156 -13.96 -0.74 1.33
CA TYR A 156 -14.23 0.21 2.41
C TYR A 156 -13.04 0.34 3.37
N PHE A 157 -12.46 -0.79 3.82
CA PHE A 157 -11.32 -0.76 4.73
C PHE A 157 -10.04 -0.21 4.07
N PHE A 158 -9.85 -0.42 2.75
CA PHE A 158 -8.73 0.18 2.03
C PHE A 158 -8.87 1.70 1.86
N ASP A 159 -10.09 2.19 1.72
CA ASP A 159 -10.38 3.61 1.48
C ASP A 159 -10.65 4.39 2.77
N GLU A 160 -10.76 3.70 3.91
CA GLU A 160 -11.00 4.33 5.21
C GLU A 160 -9.91 5.35 5.56
N PRO A 161 -10.29 6.59 5.98
CA PRO A 161 -9.34 7.66 6.25
C PRO A 161 -8.43 7.42 7.46
N THR A 162 -8.81 6.51 8.34
CA THR A 162 -8.03 6.09 9.52
C THR A 162 -8.08 4.56 9.58
N PRO A 163 -6.99 3.86 9.33
CA PRO A 163 -5.56 4.18 9.53
C PRO A 163 -4.76 4.71 8.33
N ARG A 164 -5.34 5.28 7.30
CA ARG A 164 -4.66 5.84 6.11
C ARG A 164 -3.80 4.80 5.38
N ILE A 165 -4.38 3.69 5.01
CA ILE A 165 -3.69 2.55 4.38
C ILE A 165 -2.88 2.98 3.15
N LYS A 166 -3.41 3.89 2.33
CA LYS A 166 -2.68 4.44 1.18
C LYS A 166 -1.31 5.03 1.54
N THR A 167 -1.24 5.80 2.63
CA THR A 167 0.02 6.39 3.09
C THR A 167 0.96 5.32 3.63
N GLN A 168 0.42 4.36 4.36
CA GLN A 168 1.21 3.25 4.91
C GLN A 168 1.76 2.34 3.81
N LEU A 169 0.98 2.03 2.78
CA LEU A 169 1.43 1.27 1.61
C LEU A 169 2.52 2.01 0.82
N LYS A 170 2.42 3.33 0.64
CA LYS A 170 3.53 4.12 0.05
C LYS A 170 4.81 4.04 0.88
N GLN A 171 4.69 4.09 2.20
CA GLN A 171 5.84 3.91 3.08
C GLN A 171 6.37 2.48 3.04
N PHE A 172 5.51 1.51 2.87
CA PHE A 172 5.85 0.11 2.74
C PHE A 172 6.65 -0.15 1.45
N VAL A 173 6.18 0.32 0.29
CA VAL A 173 6.90 0.25 -0.98
C VAL A 173 8.28 0.94 -0.87
N ARG A 174 8.33 2.14 -0.25
CA ARG A 174 9.61 2.81 0.01
C ARG A 174 10.55 1.97 0.88
N ARG A 175 10.02 1.24 1.86
CA ARG A 175 10.81 0.35 2.72
C ARG A 175 11.37 -0.83 1.93
N ILE A 176 10.59 -1.41 1.02
CA ILE A 176 11.03 -2.52 0.16
C ILE A 176 12.17 -2.04 -0.74
N ASP A 177 12.00 -0.93 -1.44
CA ASP A 177 13.06 -0.35 -2.28
C ASP A 177 14.33 -0.02 -1.47
N THR A 178 14.19 0.34 -0.19
CA THR A 178 15.32 0.70 0.69
C THR A 178 16.00 -0.50 1.32
N CYS A 179 15.24 -1.50 1.78
CA CYS A 179 15.73 -2.61 2.59
C CYS A 179 15.77 -3.94 1.84
N GLY A 180 15.22 -4.00 0.62
CA GLY A 180 15.09 -5.20 -0.20
C GLY A 180 13.79 -5.96 0.04
N ILE A 181 13.29 -6.01 1.27
CA ILE A 181 12.08 -6.74 1.63
C ILE A 181 11.22 -5.95 2.61
N GLY A 182 9.92 -6.11 2.53
CA GLY A 182 8.94 -5.59 3.47
C GLY A 182 8.00 -6.68 3.96
N TYR A 183 7.46 -6.50 5.15
CA TYR A 183 6.51 -7.42 5.77
C TYR A 183 5.27 -6.69 6.23
N MET A 184 4.12 -7.26 5.92
CA MET A 184 2.84 -6.85 6.46
C MET A 184 2.24 -8.00 7.25
N LYS A 185 1.72 -7.70 8.44
CA LYS A 185 0.97 -8.63 9.27
C LYS A 185 -0.51 -8.25 9.22
N LEU A 186 -1.35 -9.21 8.87
CA LEU A 186 -2.80 -9.11 8.96
C LEU A 186 -3.25 -9.49 10.36
N GLY A 187 -4.16 -8.74 10.92
CA GLY A 187 -4.82 -9.02 12.18
C GLY A 187 -6.30 -8.69 12.10
N TYR A 188 -7.04 -8.97 13.16
CA TYR A 188 -8.42 -8.59 13.31
C TYR A 188 -8.65 -8.01 14.70
N GLN A 189 -9.38 -6.91 14.78
CA GLN A 189 -9.68 -6.28 16.06
C GLN A 189 -11.16 -6.01 16.22
N ARG A 190 -11.63 -6.08 17.46
CA ARG A 190 -12.93 -5.60 17.92
C ARG A 190 -12.69 -4.58 19.02
N VAL A 191 -13.21 -3.37 18.82
CA VAL A 191 -13.12 -2.29 19.79
C VAL A 191 -14.48 -2.19 20.47
N TYR A 192 -14.47 -2.40 21.76
CA TYR A 192 -15.65 -2.26 22.61
C TYR A 192 -15.50 -0.97 23.40
N GLU A 193 -16.55 -0.18 23.45
CA GLU A 193 -16.65 1.01 24.29
C GLU A 193 -17.90 0.89 25.14
N ASP A 194 -17.86 1.51 26.31
CA ASP A 194 -19.03 1.62 27.16
C ASP A 194 -20.02 2.56 26.48
N ASP A 195 -21.31 2.18 26.47
CA ASP A 195 -22.36 3.02 25.90
C ASP A 195 -22.36 4.38 26.62
N PRO A 196 -22.23 5.52 25.91
CA PRO A 196 -22.23 6.85 26.54
C PRO A 196 -23.47 7.12 27.39
N THR A 197 -24.61 6.48 27.09
CA THR A 197 -25.82 6.57 27.86
C THR A 197 -25.71 5.81 29.18
N VAL A 198 -25.14 4.61 29.14
CA VAL A 198 -24.87 3.77 30.32
C VAL A 198 -23.81 4.43 31.20
N VAL A 199 -22.75 4.98 30.64
CA VAL A 199 -21.73 5.71 31.41
C VAL A 199 -22.31 6.92 32.14
N ARG A 200 -23.20 7.68 31.47
CA ARG A 200 -23.92 8.79 32.15
C ARG A 200 -24.84 8.29 33.27
N SER A 201 -25.59 7.23 33.00
CA SER A 201 -26.47 6.62 34.01
C SER A 201 -25.68 6.10 35.21
N ILE A 202 -24.51 5.49 35.00
CA ILE A 202 -23.58 5.06 36.05
C ILE A 202 -23.09 6.28 36.86
N ALA A 203 -22.69 7.35 36.18
CA ALA A 203 -22.23 8.58 36.84
C ALA A 203 -23.33 9.25 37.64
N ASP A 204 -24.58 9.27 37.13
CA ASP A 204 -25.73 9.85 37.82
C ASP A 204 -26.15 8.99 39.03
N CYS A 205 -26.21 7.66 38.89
CA CYS A 205 -26.44 6.74 40.01
C CYS A 205 -25.34 6.87 41.09
N SER A 206 -24.09 6.94 40.69
CA SER A 206 -22.96 7.09 41.62
C SER A 206 -23.03 8.42 42.38
N ARG A 207 -23.48 9.50 41.73
CA ARG A 207 -23.68 10.80 42.32
C ARG A 207 -24.85 10.76 43.35
N GLN A 208 -25.94 10.12 42.96
CA GLN A 208 -27.10 9.95 43.85
C GLN A 208 -26.75 9.12 45.08
N ILE A 209 -25.99 8.05 44.94
CA ILE A 209 -25.50 7.23 46.05
C ILE A 209 -24.64 8.09 47.00
N ALA A 210 -23.69 8.85 46.48
CA ALA A 210 -22.81 9.71 47.27
C ALA A 210 -23.60 10.82 48.01
N GLU A 211 -24.64 11.36 47.37
CA GLU A 211 -25.52 12.36 48.00
C GLU A 211 -26.38 11.76 49.10
N LEU A 212 -26.93 10.56 48.90
CA LEU A 212 -27.67 9.81 49.91
C LEU A 212 -26.76 9.37 51.08
N GLU A 213 -25.55 8.93 50.84
CA GLU A 213 -24.58 8.60 51.89
C GLU A 213 -24.29 9.82 52.76
N ARG A 214 -24.09 10.99 52.16
CA ARG A 214 -23.88 12.24 52.89
C ARG A 214 -25.11 12.69 53.69
N MET A 215 -26.31 12.52 53.12
CA MET A 215 -27.56 12.83 53.84
C MET A 215 -27.84 11.88 55.02
N LEU A 216 -27.43 10.62 54.88
CA LEU A 216 -27.58 9.61 55.92
C LEU A 216 -26.62 9.83 57.11
N GLU A 217 -25.43 10.40 56.86
CA GLU A 217 -24.50 10.78 57.92
C GLU A 217 -25.00 11.93 58.79
N GLU A 218 -25.89 12.78 58.25
CA GLU A 218 -26.41 13.97 58.95
C GLU A 218 -27.74 13.74 59.66
N ARG A 219 -28.41 12.53 59.56
CA ARG A 219 -29.80 12.28 60.06
C ARG A 219 -29.89 11.33 61.25
N ALA A 220 -31.00 11.46 62.01
CA ALA A 220 -31.28 10.67 63.18
C ALA A 220 -31.82 9.26 62.87
N GLU A 221 -31.64 8.30 63.79
CA GLU A 221 -31.83 6.84 63.63
C GLU A 221 -33.17 6.34 63.05
N GLY A 222 -34.23 7.14 62.99
CA GLY A 222 -35.56 6.71 62.50
C GLY A 222 -35.71 6.79 60.97
N GLU A 223 -35.05 7.73 60.29
CA GLU A 223 -35.08 7.95 58.85
C GLU A 223 -34.02 7.14 58.09
N ILE A 224 -33.09 6.50 58.79
CA ILE A 224 -32.00 5.70 58.30
C ILE A 224 -32.49 4.45 57.54
N ARG A 225 -33.63 3.85 57.89
CA ARG A 225 -34.13 2.62 57.27
C ARG A 225 -34.70 2.82 55.88
N GLU A 226 -35.35 3.93 55.55
CA GLU A 226 -35.89 4.22 54.25
C GLU A 226 -34.70 4.60 53.28
N GLY A 227 -33.79 5.43 53.75
CA GLY A 227 -32.62 5.81 52.96
C GLY A 227 -31.65 4.65 52.68
N THR A 228 -31.57 3.65 53.59
CA THR A 228 -30.75 2.43 53.30
C THR A 228 -31.40 1.50 52.29
N ALA A 229 -32.73 1.44 52.21
CA ALA A 229 -33.43 0.66 51.18
C ALA A 229 -33.27 1.30 49.78
N GLU A 230 -33.39 2.62 49.69
CA GLU A 230 -33.20 3.39 48.46
C GLU A 230 -31.75 3.33 47.93
N MET A 231 -30.78 3.37 48.84
CA MET A 231 -29.39 3.19 48.56
C MET A 231 -29.07 1.75 48.08
N ALA A 232 -29.74 0.74 48.61
CA ALA A 232 -29.59 -0.64 48.16
C ALA A 232 -30.17 -0.85 46.76
N GLU A 233 -31.29 -0.21 46.41
CA GLU A 233 -31.84 -0.22 45.05
C GLU A 233 -30.95 0.48 44.05
N LEU A 234 -30.37 1.63 44.40
CA LEU A 234 -29.44 2.34 43.54
C LEU A 234 -28.13 1.57 43.33
N LYS A 235 -27.61 0.90 44.37
CA LYS A 235 -26.45 0.02 44.25
C LYS A 235 -26.74 -1.20 43.36
N ALA A 236 -27.90 -1.81 43.49
CA ALA A 236 -28.34 -2.89 42.59
C ALA A 236 -28.51 -2.42 41.13
N THR A 237 -29.03 -1.20 40.93
CA THR A 237 -29.16 -0.59 39.62
C THR A 237 -27.78 -0.28 39.01
N LEU A 238 -26.85 0.20 39.82
CA LEU A 238 -25.47 0.46 39.42
C LEU A 238 -24.76 -0.85 39.02
N GLU A 239 -24.92 -1.93 39.78
CA GLU A 239 -24.39 -3.25 39.43
C GLU A 239 -24.97 -3.76 38.10
N ASN A 240 -26.28 -3.60 37.89
CA ASN A 240 -26.92 -3.97 36.63
C ASN A 240 -26.42 -3.14 35.44
N LEU A 241 -26.21 -1.84 35.63
CA LEU A 241 -25.64 -0.98 34.59
C LEU A 241 -24.15 -1.33 34.27
N GLN A 242 -23.38 -1.66 35.31
CA GLN A 242 -21.98 -2.11 35.14
C GLN A 242 -21.88 -3.50 34.53
N ALA A 243 -22.88 -4.34 34.68
CA ALA A 243 -22.96 -5.66 34.06
C ALA A 243 -23.47 -5.63 32.62
N GLN A 244 -23.89 -4.46 32.11
CA GLN A 244 -24.30 -4.36 30.69
C GLN A 244 -23.14 -4.61 29.77
N PRO A 245 -23.36 -5.38 28.69
CA PRO A 245 -22.29 -5.66 27.73
C PRO A 245 -21.86 -4.40 27.02
N GLN A 246 -20.55 -4.20 26.89
CA GLN A 246 -19.97 -3.11 26.15
C GLN A 246 -20.47 -3.11 24.70
N GLN A 247 -20.74 -1.94 24.15
CA GLN A 247 -21.16 -1.81 22.77
C GLN A 247 -19.97 -1.97 21.84
N LEU A 248 -20.13 -2.81 20.81
CA LEU A 248 -19.14 -2.94 19.73
C LEU A 248 -19.18 -1.67 18.87
N VAL A 249 -18.15 -0.84 18.98
CA VAL A 249 -18.04 0.42 18.23
C VAL A 249 -17.40 0.19 16.88
N ARG A 250 -16.37 -0.64 16.84
CA ARG A 250 -15.61 -0.91 15.62
C ARG A 250 -15.11 -2.34 15.60
N GLU A 251 -15.27 -2.99 14.46
CA GLU A 251 -14.59 -4.25 14.16
C GLU A 251 -14.06 -4.24 12.71
N GLY A 252 -12.96 -4.92 12.49
CA GLY A 252 -12.39 -5.01 11.17
C GLY A 252 -10.93 -5.47 11.15
N PRO A 253 -10.36 -5.63 9.94
CA PRO A 253 -8.99 -6.06 9.77
C PRO A 253 -8.00 -4.98 10.21
N THR A 254 -6.84 -5.40 10.66
CA THR A 254 -5.73 -4.52 10.98
C THR A 254 -4.52 -4.87 10.14
N PHE A 255 -3.88 -3.86 9.55
CA PHE A 255 -2.70 -4.00 8.72
C PHE A 255 -1.50 -3.40 9.44
N THR A 256 -0.57 -4.24 9.88
CA THR A 256 0.64 -3.80 10.58
C THR A 256 1.85 -3.97 9.68
N PHE A 257 2.47 -2.85 9.28
CA PHE A 257 3.66 -2.84 8.42
C PHE A 257 4.93 -2.88 9.28
N MET A 258 5.52 -4.07 9.40
CA MET A 258 6.69 -4.32 10.22
C MET A 258 7.98 -3.83 9.57
N LYS A 259 9.00 -3.56 10.37
CA LYS A 259 10.35 -3.24 9.87
C LYS A 259 10.98 -4.50 9.29
N SER A 260 11.78 -4.36 8.23
CA SER A 260 12.38 -5.48 7.52
C SER A 260 13.25 -6.40 8.40
N TRP A 261 13.83 -5.89 9.46
CA TRP A 261 14.65 -6.65 10.42
C TRP A 261 13.90 -7.16 11.65
N GLN A 262 12.56 -7.00 11.71
CA GLN A 262 11.75 -7.53 12.81
C GLN A 262 11.35 -8.99 12.59
N ILE A 263 11.45 -9.48 11.36
CA ILE A 263 11.20 -10.88 11.04
C ILE A 263 12.53 -11.62 11.04
N ILE A 264 12.57 -12.71 11.79
CA ILE A 264 13.72 -13.57 11.92
C ILE A 264 13.33 -14.95 11.37
N VAL A 265 14.12 -15.42 10.41
CA VAL A 265 13.96 -16.73 9.77
C VAL A 265 15.12 -17.67 10.18
N PRO A 266 14.93 -18.98 10.13
CA PRO A 266 16.01 -19.93 10.40
C PRO A 266 17.16 -19.77 9.39
N GLN A 267 18.31 -20.38 9.73
CA GLN A 267 19.51 -20.31 8.87
C GLN A 267 19.33 -21.13 7.58
N GLU A 268 18.49 -22.13 7.64
CA GLU A 268 18.14 -23.08 6.59
C GLU A 268 17.14 -22.50 5.55
N CYS A 269 16.70 -21.27 5.74
CA CYS A 269 15.80 -20.59 4.81
C CYS A 269 16.51 -20.34 3.49
N THR A 270 15.94 -20.81 2.38
CA THR A 270 16.48 -20.66 1.02
C THR A 270 15.86 -19.48 0.26
N ASN A 271 14.61 -19.11 0.60
CA ASN A 271 13.91 -18.00 -0.04
C ASN A 271 13.05 -17.26 0.98
N VAL A 272 13.52 -16.09 1.41
CA VAL A 272 12.85 -15.30 2.45
C VAL A 272 11.51 -14.71 1.98
N PRO A 273 11.35 -14.19 0.74
CA PRO A 273 10.05 -13.76 0.22
C PRO A 273 8.94 -14.81 0.22
N MET A 274 9.29 -16.10 0.13
CA MET A 274 8.33 -17.21 0.14
C MET A 274 8.36 -18.02 1.44
N PHE A 275 9.26 -17.72 2.38
CA PHE A 275 9.55 -18.51 3.59
C PHE A 275 9.88 -19.97 3.29
N GLU A 276 10.52 -20.22 2.13
CA GLU A 276 10.87 -21.55 1.71
C GLU A 276 12.03 -22.12 2.55
N GLY A 277 11.93 -23.38 2.94
CA GLY A 277 12.88 -24.00 3.87
C GLY A 277 12.73 -23.54 5.33
N CYS A 278 11.73 -22.71 5.64
CA CYS A 278 11.52 -22.27 7.02
C CYS A 278 10.66 -23.25 7.81
N GLU A 279 11.22 -23.85 8.86
CA GLU A 279 10.45 -24.62 9.84
C GLU A 279 9.70 -23.73 10.84
N TRP A 280 10.16 -22.50 11.02
CA TRP A 280 9.57 -21.51 11.92
C TRP A 280 9.89 -20.09 11.47
N ILE A 281 9.05 -19.13 11.91
CA ILE A 281 9.22 -17.71 11.67
C ILE A 281 9.03 -17.01 13.00
N ALA A 282 9.85 -16.00 13.31
CA ALA A 282 9.70 -15.22 14.53
C ALA A 282 9.59 -13.73 14.26
N GLU A 283 8.70 -13.07 14.98
CA GLU A 283 8.57 -11.62 15.07
C GLU A 283 9.29 -11.11 16.32
N GLU A 284 10.06 -10.03 16.20
CA GLU A 284 10.70 -9.36 17.31
C GLU A 284 9.99 -8.05 17.65
N TRP A 285 9.54 -7.91 18.90
CA TRP A 285 8.87 -6.72 19.39
C TRP A 285 9.57 -6.20 20.65
N MET A 286 9.82 -4.89 20.69
CA MET A 286 10.32 -4.19 21.87
C MET A 286 9.17 -3.48 22.56
N LEU A 287 8.68 -4.04 23.65
CA LEU A 287 7.54 -3.56 24.42
C LEU A 287 7.95 -3.17 25.83
N THR A 288 7.27 -2.18 26.41
CA THR A 288 7.42 -1.89 27.83
C THR A 288 6.71 -2.96 28.67
N PRO A 289 7.15 -3.22 29.92
CA PRO A 289 6.47 -4.16 30.81
C PRO A 289 4.97 -3.88 30.95
N GLU A 290 4.59 -2.61 31.03
CA GLU A 290 3.20 -2.16 31.13
C GLU A 290 2.37 -2.50 29.87
N GLN A 291 3.01 -2.45 28.66
CA GLN A 291 2.35 -2.88 27.44
C GLN A 291 2.13 -4.39 27.42
N ILE A 292 3.10 -5.16 27.90
CA ILE A 292 3.01 -6.62 27.98
C ILE A 292 1.91 -7.01 29.00
N GLU A 293 1.89 -6.38 30.17
CA GLU A 293 0.84 -6.58 31.18
C GLU A 293 -0.56 -6.26 30.63
N ARG A 294 -0.70 -5.19 29.89
CA ARG A 294 -1.97 -4.82 29.24
C ARG A 294 -2.46 -5.87 28.25
N HIS A 295 -1.54 -6.43 27.44
CA HIS A 295 -1.89 -7.39 26.39
C HIS A 295 -2.04 -8.83 26.90
N TYR A 296 -1.16 -9.26 27.81
CA TYR A 296 -1.08 -10.65 28.24
C TYR A 296 -1.59 -10.87 29.68
N LYS A 297 -1.92 -9.79 30.39
CA LYS A 297 -2.34 -9.82 31.82
C LYS A 297 -1.29 -10.46 32.74
N VAL A 298 -0.01 -10.34 32.37
CA VAL A 298 1.13 -10.89 33.11
C VAL A 298 2.08 -9.74 33.43
N ASP A 299 2.36 -9.53 34.73
CA ASP A 299 3.35 -8.56 35.18
C ASP A 299 4.76 -9.12 34.96
N ILE A 300 5.48 -8.51 34.01
CA ILE A 300 6.89 -8.80 33.80
C ILE A 300 7.71 -7.75 34.56
N LYS A 301 8.39 -8.22 35.60
CA LYS A 301 9.26 -7.35 36.40
C LYS A 301 10.33 -6.70 35.53
N LYS A 302 10.73 -5.49 35.89
CA LYS A 302 11.76 -4.69 35.16
C LYS A 302 13.12 -5.39 34.92
N GLN A 303 13.40 -6.44 35.69
CA GLN A 303 14.63 -7.26 35.51
C GLN A 303 14.73 -7.99 34.17
N TYR A 304 13.63 -8.18 33.46
CA TYR A 304 13.59 -8.86 32.15
C TYR A 304 13.65 -7.89 30.98
N THR A 305 14.01 -6.64 31.22
CA THR A 305 14.18 -5.66 30.16
C THR A 305 15.49 -5.88 29.41
N ALA A 306 15.42 -5.82 28.07
CA ALA A 306 16.59 -5.97 27.21
C ALA A 306 17.35 -4.65 27.11
N TYR A 307 18.58 -4.62 27.60
CA TYR A 307 19.47 -3.46 27.47
C TYR A 307 20.36 -3.59 26.22
N GLY A 308 20.38 -2.53 25.39
CA GLY A 308 21.43 -2.31 24.39
C GLY A 308 21.48 -3.27 23.21
N ARG A 309 20.40 -3.99 22.88
CA ARG A 309 20.46 -5.07 21.91
C ARG A 309 20.28 -4.74 20.45
N THR A 310 19.59 -3.67 20.11
CA THR A 310 19.13 -3.41 18.75
C THR A 310 19.70 -2.15 18.11
N GLY A 311 20.70 -1.59 18.68
CA GLY A 311 21.33 -0.37 18.17
C GLY A 311 22.47 0.09 19.08
N PRO A 312 23.16 1.15 18.72
CA PRO A 312 24.00 1.83 19.68
C PRO A 312 23.16 2.22 20.90
N ALA A 313 23.75 2.19 22.07
CA ALA A 313 23.12 2.41 23.39
C ALA A 313 22.29 3.71 23.52
N SER A 314 22.28 4.55 22.51
CA SER A 314 21.54 5.81 22.41
C SER A 314 20.08 5.68 21.95
N ASP A 315 19.61 4.50 21.53
CA ASP A 315 18.30 4.35 20.85
C ASP A 315 17.12 4.13 21.80
N GLY A 316 17.20 4.50 23.06
CA GLY A 316 16.03 4.57 23.96
C GLY A 316 15.32 3.25 24.20
N ASN A 317 16.00 2.11 24.07
CA ASN A 317 15.47 0.80 24.43
C ASN A 317 15.56 0.50 25.93
N ASP A 318 16.02 1.46 26.70
CA ASP A 318 16.15 1.32 28.14
C ASP A 318 14.77 1.11 28.76
N GLY A 319 14.61 -0.03 29.42
CA GLY A 319 13.34 -0.41 30.05
C GLY A 319 12.34 -1.14 29.18
N LYS A 320 12.71 -1.61 27.97
CA LYS A 320 11.84 -2.44 27.11
C LYS A 320 12.26 -3.90 27.17
N ALA A 321 11.26 -4.79 27.19
CA ALA A 321 11.47 -6.23 27.08
C ALA A 321 11.41 -6.66 25.61
N CYS A 322 12.20 -7.67 25.25
CA CYS A 322 12.19 -8.27 23.92
C CYS A 322 11.21 -9.43 23.89
N LEU A 323 10.07 -9.22 23.22
CA LEU A 323 9.06 -10.25 22.99
C LEU A 323 9.29 -10.89 21.61
N PHE A 324 9.35 -12.22 21.59
CA PHE A 324 9.32 -13.01 20.36
C PHE A 324 7.97 -13.69 20.20
N VAL A 325 7.34 -13.52 19.03
CA VAL A 325 6.17 -14.28 18.61
C VAL A 325 6.65 -15.28 17.56
N ILE A 326 6.66 -16.55 17.89
CA ILE A 326 7.27 -17.61 17.09
C ILE A 326 6.18 -18.49 16.53
N TYR A 327 6.06 -18.51 15.22
CA TYR A 327 5.18 -19.41 14.46
C TYR A 327 5.97 -20.66 14.10
N ASP A 328 5.68 -21.78 14.76
CA ASP A 328 6.27 -23.08 14.45
C ASP A 328 5.41 -23.75 13.37
N LEU A 329 5.92 -23.76 12.14
CA LEU A 329 5.20 -24.24 10.96
C LEU A 329 5.07 -25.77 10.96
N THR A 330 5.99 -26.46 11.64
CA THR A 330 5.97 -27.92 11.73
C THR A 330 4.92 -28.42 12.72
N LYS A 331 4.80 -27.72 13.86
CA LYS A 331 3.86 -28.12 14.93
C LYS A 331 2.52 -27.42 14.83
N HIS A 332 2.39 -26.41 13.96
CA HIS A 332 1.23 -25.54 13.87
C HIS A 332 0.84 -24.88 15.21
N VAL A 333 1.86 -24.37 15.94
CA VAL A 333 1.68 -23.69 17.23
C VAL A 333 2.41 -22.35 17.22
N VAL A 334 1.78 -21.35 17.80
CA VAL A 334 2.37 -20.02 18.03
C VAL A 334 2.80 -19.91 19.48
N TYR A 335 4.04 -19.49 19.71
CA TYR A 335 4.61 -19.27 21.03
C TYR A 335 4.91 -17.79 21.23
N HIS A 336 4.46 -17.23 22.35
CA HIS A 336 4.80 -15.87 22.77
C HIS A 336 5.76 -15.96 23.96
N VAL A 337 7.01 -15.58 23.74
CA VAL A 337 8.09 -15.71 24.74
C VAL A 337 8.82 -14.39 24.92
N VAL A 338 9.17 -14.07 26.15
CA VAL A 338 10.02 -12.90 26.47
C VAL A 338 11.40 -13.39 26.84
N GLU A 339 12.38 -12.69 26.33
CA GLU A 339 13.78 -12.99 26.61
C GLU A 339 14.09 -12.88 28.10
N GLY A 340 14.65 -13.98 28.65
CA GLY A 340 14.99 -14.07 30.05
C GLY A 340 13.84 -14.41 31.01
N TYR A 341 12.57 -14.30 30.56
CA TYR A 341 11.40 -14.67 31.34
C TYR A 341 11.12 -16.17 31.23
N PRO A 342 10.98 -16.93 32.35
CA PRO A 342 10.95 -18.40 32.30
C PRO A 342 9.62 -19.01 31.86
N HIS A 343 8.55 -18.22 31.79
CA HIS A 343 7.21 -18.70 31.45
C HIS A 343 6.79 -18.29 30.03
N LEU A 344 5.93 -19.09 29.41
CA LEU A 344 5.23 -18.74 28.19
C LEU A 344 4.18 -17.68 28.49
N LEU A 345 4.12 -16.59 27.68
CA LEU A 345 3.03 -15.63 27.80
C LEU A 345 1.74 -16.17 27.17
N LYS A 346 1.87 -16.83 26.01
CA LYS A 346 0.76 -17.44 25.30
C LYS A 346 1.30 -18.58 24.43
N GLN A 347 0.53 -19.65 24.34
CA GLN A 347 0.74 -20.77 23.43
C GLN A 347 -0.59 -21.19 22.83
N GLY A 348 -0.66 -21.44 21.54
CA GLY A 348 -1.88 -21.90 20.90
C GLY A 348 -1.90 -21.72 19.38
N ALA A 349 -3.11 -21.70 18.82
CA ALA A 349 -3.34 -21.36 17.44
C ALA A 349 -3.07 -19.87 17.18
N PRO A 350 -2.82 -19.45 15.94
CA PRO A 350 -2.72 -18.05 15.59
C PRO A 350 -4.04 -17.30 15.89
N ASP A 351 -3.96 -15.99 16.15
CA ASP A 351 -5.13 -15.17 16.50
C ASP A 351 -6.17 -15.07 15.38
N ILE A 352 -5.74 -15.31 14.13
CA ILE A 352 -6.60 -15.38 12.95
C ILE A 352 -6.27 -16.65 12.18
N GLU A 353 -7.31 -17.32 11.70
CA GLU A 353 -7.18 -18.49 10.84
C GLU A 353 -7.11 -18.08 9.38
N LEU A 354 -6.07 -18.55 8.67
CA LEU A 354 -5.83 -18.31 7.26
C LEU A 354 -5.51 -19.63 6.55
N GLU A 355 -5.51 -19.63 5.22
CA GLU A 355 -5.01 -20.77 4.44
C GLU A 355 -3.55 -21.09 4.80
N GLN A 356 -2.72 -20.05 4.92
CA GLN A 356 -1.37 -20.15 5.47
C GLN A 356 -1.40 -20.06 7.00
N PHE A 357 -0.51 -20.78 7.68
CA PHE A 357 -0.49 -20.83 9.15
C PHE A 357 -0.15 -19.48 9.81
N HIS A 358 0.66 -18.66 9.17
CA HIS A 358 1.12 -17.37 9.71
C HIS A 358 0.42 -16.18 9.01
N PRO A 359 0.14 -15.06 9.72
CA PRO A 359 -0.51 -13.89 9.15
C PRO A 359 0.48 -12.88 8.54
N ILE A 360 1.68 -13.31 8.16
CA ILE A 360 2.76 -12.46 7.68
C ILE A 360 2.85 -12.58 6.16
N PHE A 361 2.81 -11.45 5.46
CA PHE A 361 2.88 -11.34 4.00
C PHE A 361 4.15 -10.58 3.61
N PRO A 362 5.20 -11.27 3.15
CA PRO A 362 6.42 -10.65 2.63
C PRO A 362 6.21 -10.13 1.21
N LEU A 363 6.93 -9.06 0.85
CA LEU A 363 7.04 -8.55 -0.52
C LEU A 363 8.47 -8.09 -0.78
N ALA A 364 9.01 -8.46 -1.94
CA ALA A 364 10.30 -8.03 -2.45
C ALA A 364 10.22 -7.85 -3.96
N PHE A 365 10.90 -6.85 -4.51
CA PHE A 365 10.90 -6.56 -5.95
C PHE A 365 12.11 -7.13 -6.70
N ASN A 366 13.22 -7.37 -6.01
CA ASN A 366 14.46 -7.87 -6.61
C ASN A 366 14.79 -9.24 -6.04
N ALA A 367 13.82 -10.17 -6.00
CA ALA A 367 14.07 -11.52 -5.54
C ALA A 367 15.01 -12.26 -6.51
N ILE A 368 16.13 -12.72 -6.00
CA ILE A 368 17.14 -13.52 -6.72
C ILE A 368 17.37 -14.77 -5.88
N GLU A 369 17.32 -15.93 -6.52
CA GLU A 369 17.66 -17.17 -5.85
C GLU A 369 19.19 -17.25 -5.72
N ASP A 370 19.64 -17.39 -4.47
CA ASP A 370 21.03 -17.57 -4.10
C ASP A 370 21.09 -18.51 -2.89
N ASP A 371 21.83 -19.59 -3.02
CA ASP A 371 21.98 -20.61 -1.96
C ASP A 371 22.68 -20.05 -0.71
N GLU A 372 23.53 -19.03 -0.87
CA GLU A 372 24.27 -18.42 0.25
C GLU A 372 23.55 -17.23 0.87
N ASP A 373 22.72 -16.52 0.08
CA ASP A 373 22.07 -15.29 0.48
C ASP A 373 20.60 -15.22 0.05
N PRO A 374 19.66 -15.76 0.83
CA PRO A 374 18.24 -15.77 0.51
C PRO A 374 17.55 -14.40 0.63
N TRP A 375 18.30 -13.36 1.00
CA TRP A 375 17.77 -12.01 1.17
C TRP A 375 17.83 -11.21 -0.13
N PRO A 376 16.71 -10.67 -0.62
CA PRO A 376 16.71 -9.87 -1.85
C PRO A 376 17.51 -8.58 -1.68
N PRO A 377 18.32 -8.18 -2.66
CA PRO A 377 19.04 -6.92 -2.64
C PRO A 377 18.08 -5.74 -2.72
N SER A 378 18.40 -4.66 -2.00
CA SER A 378 17.61 -3.44 -2.06
C SER A 378 17.96 -2.63 -3.31
N GLU A 379 17.01 -1.82 -3.78
CA GLU A 379 17.20 -0.89 -4.89
C GLU A 379 18.33 0.10 -4.61
N VAL A 380 18.43 0.56 -3.37
CA VAL A 380 19.50 1.46 -2.92
C VAL A 380 20.86 0.79 -2.94
N GLU A 381 20.93 -0.47 -2.55
CA GLU A 381 22.17 -1.25 -2.53
C GLU A 381 22.76 -1.38 -3.94
N LEU A 382 21.90 -1.60 -4.92
CA LEU A 382 22.30 -1.77 -6.32
C LEU A 382 22.90 -0.50 -6.93
N ILE A 383 22.44 0.70 -6.54
CA ILE A 383 22.95 1.99 -7.06
C ILE A 383 23.93 2.68 -6.10
N ARG A 384 24.20 2.10 -4.93
CA ARG A 384 24.97 2.73 -3.88
C ARG A 384 26.38 3.15 -4.32
N HIS A 385 27.06 2.28 -5.05
CA HIS A 385 28.45 2.54 -5.45
C HIS A 385 28.53 3.73 -6.38
N GLN A 386 27.68 3.83 -7.37
CA GLN A 386 27.61 4.95 -8.31
C GLN A 386 27.24 6.24 -7.60
N CYS A 387 26.26 6.21 -6.68
CA CYS A 387 25.92 7.39 -5.85
C CYS A 387 27.10 7.86 -5.00
N MET A 388 27.90 6.92 -4.46
CA MET A 388 29.09 7.28 -3.68
C MET A 388 30.20 7.91 -4.52
N GLU A 389 30.43 7.42 -5.74
CA GLU A 389 31.41 8.02 -6.65
C GLU A 389 31.00 9.44 -7.08
N ILE A 390 29.72 9.66 -7.36
CA ILE A 390 29.20 11.00 -7.65
C ILE A 390 29.42 11.93 -6.44
N ASN A 391 29.13 11.46 -5.23
CA ASN A 391 29.37 12.26 -4.02
C ASN A 391 30.87 12.58 -3.83
N ARG A 392 31.77 11.62 -4.08
CA ARG A 392 33.23 11.82 -4.01
C ARG A 392 33.69 12.87 -5.01
N ALA A 393 33.31 12.72 -6.27
CA ALA A 393 33.67 13.69 -7.31
C ALA A 393 33.19 15.11 -6.95
N ARG A 394 31.98 15.25 -6.42
CA ARG A 394 31.41 16.53 -6.02
C ARG A 394 32.08 17.10 -4.76
N ASP A 395 32.38 16.26 -3.77
CA ASP A 395 33.08 16.68 -2.54
C ASP A 395 34.52 17.13 -2.85
N GLU A 396 35.24 16.37 -3.66
CA GLU A 396 36.59 16.73 -4.12
C GLU A 396 36.59 18.03 -4.92
N PHE A 397 35.60 18.26 -5.78
CA PHE A 397 35.44 19.53 -6.46
C PHE A 397 35.26 20.70 -5.48
N VAL A 398 34.44 20.53 -4.44
CA VAL A 398 34.26 21.54 -3.40
C VAL A 398 35.55 21.78 -2.65
N GLN A 399 36.27 20.75 -2.27
CA GLN A 399 37.56 20.86 -1.58
C GLN A 399 38.63 21.56 -2.45
N GLN A 400 38.69 21.23 -3.72
CA GLN A 400 39.60 21.85 -4.68
C GLN A 400 39.29 23.34 -4.85
N ARG A 401 38.00 23.70 -4.93
CA ARG A 401 37.57 25.10 -4.99
C ARG A 401 38.00 25.88 -3.72
N VAL A 402 37.89 25.25 -2.54
CA VAL A 402 38.34 25.83 -1.27
C VAL A 402 39.87 25.96 -1.24
N ALA A 403 40.58 24.91 -1.70
CA ALA A 403 42.05 24.93 -1.76
C ALA A 403 42.57 25.99 -2.73
N ASN A 404 41.86 26.27 -3.81
CA ASN A 404 42.25 27.26 -4.82
C ASN A 404 41.73 28.68 -4.53
N ARG A 405 41.21 28.96 -3.32
CA ARG A 405 40.86 30.33 -2.93
C ARG A 405 42.05 31.26 -3.06
N PRO A 406 41.84 32.47 -3.63
CA PRO A 406 42.91 33.47 -3.72
C PRO A 406 43.50 33.70 -2.34
N ALA A 407 44.80 33.63 -2.26
CA ALA A 407 45.56 33.93 -1.06
C ALA A 407 46.89 34.55 -1.47
N TYR A 408 47.50 35.30 -0.60
CA TYR A 408 48.80 35.88 -0.81
C TYR A 408 49.85 35.13 0.03
N ILE A 409 51.03 34.94 -0.54
CA ILE A 409 52.17 34.34 0.10
C ILE A 409 53.25 35.43 0.23
N SER A 410 53.74 35.63 1.41
CA SER A 410 54.84 36.55 1.67
C SER A 410 55.87 35.90 2.59
N PRO A 411 57.19 36.15 2.41
CA PRO A 411 58.23 35.69 3.31
C PRO A 411 57.97 36.18 4.75
N LYS A 412 58.30 35.33 5.70
CA LYS A 412 58.13 35.70 7.14
C LYS A 412 58.98 36.93 7.49
N GLY A 413 58.33 37.97 7.99
CA GLY A 413 59.03 39.22 8.40
C GLY A 413 59.14 40.26 7.27
N ALA A 414 58.72 40.01 6.05
CA ALA A 414 58.77 40.95 4.93
C ALA A 414 57.69 42.05 5.00
N MET A 415 56.69 41.89 5.85
CA MET A 415 55.58 42.85 5.99
C MET A 415 55.27 43.08 7.47
N THR A 416 54.86 44.31 7.83
CA THR A 416 54.40 44.67 9.17
C THR A 416 52.99 44.06 9.43
N THR A 417 52.57 44.02 10.70
CA THR A 417 51.24 43.51 11.05
C THR A 417 50.15 44.40 10.52
N ASP A 418 50.37 45.71 10.44
CA ASP A 418 49.43 46.69 9.92
C ASP A 418 49.25 46.58 8.41
N ASP A 419 50.31 46.33 7.63
CA ASP A 419 50.24 46.05 6.22
C ASP A 419 49.43 44.81 5.91
N LYS A 420 49.59 43.73 6.70
CA LYS A 420 48.81 42.51 6.58
C LYS A 420 47.31 42.76 6.84
N MET A 421 47.02 43.61 7.82
CA MET A 421 45.65 43.96 8.17
C MET A 421 45.00 44.81 7.08
N ARG A 422 45.69 45.80 6.52
CA ARG A 422 45.23 46.62 5.39
C ARG A 422 44.94 45.77 4.15
N LEU A 423 45.85 44.84 3.80
CA LEU A 423 45.66 43.90 2.70
C LEU A 423 44.46 42.93 2.92
N ALA A 424 44.15 42.57 4.15
CA ALA A 424 43.05 41.68 4.47
C ALA A 424 41.69 42.39 4.50
N THR A 425 41.64 43.69 4.78
CA THR A 425 40.43 44.47 5.03
C THR A 425 40.13 45.51 3.94
N HIS A 426 40.94 45.62 2.86
CA HIS A 426 40.75 46.63 1.80
C HIS A 426 39.39 46.42 1.05
N GLU A 427 38.82 47.53 0.64
CA GLU A 427 37.62 47.56 -0.21
C GLU A 427 37.97 47.31 -1.70
N ASN A 428 36.97 46.97 -2.47
CA ASN A 428 37.14 46.75 -3.91
C ASN A 428 37.62 48.02 -4.61
N SER A 429 38.73 47.94 -5.32
CA SER A 429 39.41 49.04 -6.03
C SER A 429 40.09 50.07 -5.14
N GLU A 430 40.35 49.78 -3.88
CA GLU A 430 41.16 50.62 -3.00
C GLU A 430 42.64 50.51 -3.32
N LEU A 431 43.34 51.66 -3.27
CA LEU A 431 44.81 51.69 -3.35
C LEU A 431 45.41 51.40 -1.98
N VAL A 432 46.00 50.21 -1.80
CA VAL A 432 46.63 49.80 -0.55
C VAL A 432 48.09 50.23 -0.54
N GLU A 433 48.45 51.16 0.32
CA GLU A 433 49.86 51.58 0.55
C GLU A 433 50.48 50.71 1.63
N LEU A 434 51.68 50.19 1.36
CA LEU A 434 52.42 49.27 2.22
C LEU A 434 53.67 49.96 2.79
N ASP A 435 53.67 50.24 4.10
CA ASP A 435 54.71 50.97 4.78
C ASP A 435 55.99 50.14 5.06
N GLY A 436 55.86 48.82 5.14
CA GLY A 436 56.93 47.88 5.47
C GLY A 436 57.88 47.54 4.31
N ILE A 437 57.63 48.05 3.10
CA ILE A 437 58.40 47.73 1.91
C ILE A 437 59.25 48.91 1.49
N PRO A 438 60.61 48.78 1.41
CA PRO A 438 61.48 49.90 1.03
C PRO A 438 61.16 50.46 -0.36
N PRO A 439 61.17 51.80 -0.57
CA PRO A 439 60.94 52.39 -1.88
C PRO A 439 61.90 51.85 -2.95
N GLY A 440 61.38 51.45 -4.08
CA GLY A 440 62.11 50.86 -5.15
C GLY A 440 62.21 49.33 -5.15
N THR A 441 61.64 48.66 -4.16
CA THR A 441 61.50 47.19 -4.16
C THR A 441 60.31 46.78 -4.98
N ASP A 442 60.50 45.81 -5.87
CA ASP A 442 59.35 45.26 -6.59
C ASP A 442 58.39 44.52 -5.64
N VAL A 443 57.20 45.05 -5.46
CA VAL A 443 56.16 44.50 -4.60
C VAL A 443 55.87 43.00 -4.92
N ARG A 444 56.08 42.58 -6.16
CA ARG A 444 55.90 41.18 -6.61
C ARG A 444 56.93 40.22 -5.98
N THR A 445 58.08 40.68 -5.52
CA THR A 445 59.10 39.86 -4.83
C THR A 445 58.73 39.61 -3.40
N VAL A 446 57.90 40.51 -2.80
CA VAL A 446 57.49 40.47 -1.42
C VAL A 446 56.11 39.83 -1.23
N ILE A 447 55.22 40.09 -2.17
CA ILE A 447 53.85 39.56 -2.19
C ILE A 447 53.62 38.81 -3.51
N MET A 448 53.35 37.55 -3.41
CA MET A 448 53.02 36.74 -4.57
C MET A 448 51.64 36.10 -4.35
N GLY A 449 50.80 36.09 -5.37
CA GLY A 449 49.57 35.32 -5.32
C GLY A 449 49.88 33.82 -5.14
N LYS A 450 49.15 33.14 -4.29
CA LYS A 450 49.28 31.69 -4.16
C LYS A 450 49.10 31.04 -5.54
N PRO A 451 50.06 30.22 -6.00
CA PRO A 451 49.90 29.52 -7.26
C PRO A 451 48.69 28.61 -7.21
N VAL A 452 47.79 28.78 -8.17
CA VAL A 452 46.59 27.93 -8.34
C VAL A 452 47.03 26.63 -8.97
N MET A 453 46.71 25.51 -8.39
CA MET A 453 46.93 24.23 -9.00
C MET A 453 45.98 24.07 -10.22
N PRO A 454 46.52 23.74 -11.40
CA PRO A 454 45.67 23.45 -12.54
C PRO A 454 44.83 22.22 -12.24
N VAL A 455 43.54 22.34 -12.47
CA VAL A 455 42.57 21.26 -12.26
C VAL A 455 42.14 20.75 -13.62
N ASP A 456 42.28 19.45 -13.86
CA ASP A 456 41.70 18.81 -15.04
C ASP A 456 40.17 18.64 -14.78
N PRO A 457 39.30 19.28 -15.57
CA PRO A 457 37.85 19.17 -15.42
C PRO A 457 37.35 17.73 -15.60
N ASN A 458 38.08 16.89 -16.29
CA ASN A 458 37.69 15.49 -16.54
C ASN A 458 37.71 14.63 -15.26
N ILE A 459 38.52 15.00 -14.26
CA ILE A 459 38.58 14.28 -12.98
C ILE A 459 37.23 14.36 -12.23
N PHE A 460 36.50 15.45 -12.43
CA PHE A 460 35.22 15.69 -11.78
C PHE A 460 34.01 15.35 -12.65
N ASN A 461 34.24 14.74 -13.81
CA ASN A 461 33.14 14.31 -14.67
C ASN A 461 32.43 13.09 -14.07
N ASP A 462 31.21 13.29 -13.64
CA ASP A 462 30.34 12.27 -13.05
C ASP A 462 29.27 11.73 -14.02
N GLU A 463 29.28 12.18 -15.29
CA GLU A 463 28.30 11.79 -16.31
C GLU A 463 28.25 10.27 -16.56
N ALA A 464 29.42 9.61 -16.54
CA ALA A 464 29.49 8.15 -16.71
C ALA A 464 28.74 7.40 -15.58
N PHE A 465 28.85 7.86 -14.34
CA PHE A 465 28.15 7.25 -13.20
C PHE A 465 26.63 7.47 -13.26
N PHE A 466 26.19 8.64 -13.74
CA PHE A 466 24.78 8.87 -14.04
C PHE A 466 24.27 7.94 -15.13
N ALA A 467 25.03 7.80 -16.22
CA ALA A 467 24.67 6.91 -17.32
C ALA A 467 24.58 5.44 -16.85
N ASP A 468 25.46 5.01 -15.95
CA ASP A 468 25.42 3.65 -15.39
C ASP A 468 24.19 3.44 -14.51
N ILE A 469 23.79 4.40 -13.68
CA ILE A 469 22.53 4.35 -12.91
C ILE A 469 21.34 4.25 -13.86
N GLN A 470 21.32 5.06 -14.91
CA GLN A 470 20.24 5.06 -15.91
C GLN A 470 20.13 3.72 -16.62
N ARG A 471 21.26 3.16 -17.10
CA ARG A 471 21.32 1.86 -17.78
C ARG A 471 20.91 0.71 -16.86
N GLN A 472 21.43 0.68 -15.64
CA GLN A 472 21.15 -0.37 -14.67
C GLN A 472 19.67 -0.39 -14.28
N ARG A 473 19.03 0.78 -14.23
CA ARG A 473 17.67 0.95 -13.79
C ARG A 473 16.65 1.19 -14.91
N GLN A 474 17.08 1.14 -16.15
CA GLN A 474 16.24 1.41 -17.32
C GLN A 474 15.49 2.75 -17.20
N THR A 475 16.04 3.68 -16.42
CA THR A 475 15.48 5.03 -16.25
C THR A 475 16.06 5.94 -17.31
N GLN A 476 15.21 6.71 -17.99
CA GLN A 476 15.64 7.64 -19.01
C GLN A 476 15.91 9.03 -18.41
N GLU A 477 16.71 9.82 -19.11
CA GLU A 477 17.08 11.19 -18.73
C GLU A 477 15.86 12.10 -18.50
N ALA A 478 14.78 11.89 -19.25
CA ALA A 478 13.50 12.57 -19.09
C ALA A 478 12.90 12.40 -17.67
N ASN A 479 13.23 11.33 -16.95
CA ASN A 479 12.78 11.11 -15.58
C ASN A 479 13.46 12.03 -14.55
N PHE A 480 14.61 12.59 -14.91
CA PHE A 480 15.35 13.55 -14.07
C PHE A 480 15.12 15.01 -14.50
N GLY A 481 14.12 15.27 -15.37
CA GLY A 481 13.77 16.61 -15.81
C GLY A 481 14.56 17.14 -17.01
N GLY A 482 15.37 16.29 -17.65
CA GLY A 482 16.02 16.61 -18.92
C GLY A 482 15.01 16.59 -20.06
N THR A 483 14.78 17.72 -20.73
CA THR A 483 14.05 17.78 -21.99
C THR A 483 15.06 17.62 -23.11
N SER A 484 15.28 16.40 -23.61
CA SER A 484 15.88 16.23 -24.93
C SER A 484 14.85 16.71 -25.96
N GLY A 485 15.26 17.54 -26.93
CA GLY A 485 14.39 18.10 -27.95
C GLY A 485 13.85 17.11 -28.98
N ASN A 486 13.37 15.97 -28.49
CA ASN A 486 12.99 14.81 -29.26
C ASN A 486 11.53 14.88 -29.73
N THR A 487 11.25 14.23 -30.83
CA THR A 487 9.91 14.17 -31.42
C THR A 487 8.89 13.50 -30.46
N ALA A 488 7.61 13.82 -30.62
CA ALA A 488 6.53 13.23 -29.82
C ALA A 488 6.57 11.68 -29.85
N THR A 489 7.03 11.09 -30.95
CA THR A 489 7.17 9.63 -31.12
C THR A 489 8.29 9.07 -30.23
N GLU A 490 9.45 9.72 -30.17
CA GLU A 490 10.54 9.32 -29.29
C GLU A 490 10.15 9.44 -27.81
N SER A 491 9.45 10.49 -27.45
CA SER A 491 8.90 10.65 -26.09
C SER A 491 7.92 9.54 -25.73
N THR A 492 7.10 9.08 -26.68
CA THR A 492 6.15 7.97 -26.45
C THR A 492 6.87 6.63 -26.31
N ILE A 493 7.90 6.38 -27.13
CA ILE A 493 8.74 5.17 -27.04
C ILE A 493 9.51 5.16 -25.71
N ALA A 494 10.05 6.31 -25.34
CA ALA A 494 10.73 6.50 -24.07
C ALA A 494 9.84 6.20 -22.87
N GLU A 495 8.62 6.70 -22.88
CA GLU A 495 7.62 6.43 -21.82
C GLU A 495 7.21 4.95 -21.81
N ALA A 496 7.03 4.31 -22.97
CA ALA A 496 6.75 2.88 -23.05
C ALA A 496 7.88 2.03 -22.47
N GLY A 497 9.14 2.38 -22.74
CA GLY A 497 10.31 1.72 -22.14
C GLY A 497 10.39 1.89 -20.63
N ARG A 498 10.11 3.10 -20.13
CA ARG A 498 10.04 3.41 -18.70
C ARG A 498 8.95 2.58 -17.99
N VAL A 499 7.78 2.53 -18.59
CA VAL A 499 6.64 1.77 -18.05
C VAL A 499 6.98 0.28 -18.01
N SER A 500 7.62 -0.26 -19.05
CA SER A 500 8.02 -1.67 -19.11
C SER A 500 8.98 -2.06 -17.99
N GLY A 501 9.96 -1.21 -17.65
CA GLY A 501 10.94 -1.49 -16.58
C GLY A 501 10.34 -1.51 -15.16
N ILE A 502 9.20 -0.84 -14.96
CA ILE A 502 8.52 -0.78 -13.65
C ILE A 502 7.32 -1.73 -13.60
N GLN A 503 6.83 -2.18 -14.75
CA GLN A 503 5.63 -3.00 -14.86
C GLN A 503 5.75 -4.30 -14.07
N SER A 504 6.90 -4.96 -14.10
CA SER A 504 7.14 -6.18 -13.31
C SER A 504 6.92 -5.94 -11.81
N ASN A 505 7.40 -4.82 -11.28
CA ASN A 505 7.24 -4.51 -9.86
C ASN A 505 5.79 -4.13 -9.51
N ILE A 506 5.06 -3.55 -10.47
CA ILE A 506 3.61 -3.29 -10.32
C ILE A 506 2.85 -4.62 -10.28
N ASP A 507 3.20 -5.54 -11.17
CA ASP A 507 2.57 -6.86 -11.24
C ASP A 507 2.85 -7.68 -9.98
N GLU A 508 4.08 -7.66 -9.45
CA GLU A 508 4.45 -8.28 -8.17
C GLU A 508 3.67 -7.67 -6.99
N LEU A 509 3.52 -6.33 -6.97
CA LEU A 509 2.72 -5.65 -5.96
C LEU A 509 1.23 -6.02 -6.06
N ASP A 510 0.66 -6.06 -7.26
CA ASP A 510 -0.75 -6.42 -7.48
C ASP A 510 -1.01 -7.89 -7.13
N GLU A 511 -0.09 -8.81 -7.42
CA GLU A 511 -0.17 -10.22 -7.02
C GLU A 511 -0.12 -10.37 -5.48
N TRP A 512 0.84 -9.68 -4.85
CA TRP A 512 0.93 -9.66 -3.40
C TRP A 512 -0.34 -9.07 -2.75
N LEU A 513 -0.84 -7.95 -3.28
CA LEU A 513 -2.09 -7.35 -2.81
C LEU A 513 -3.29 -8.29 -3.01
N THR A 514 -3.31 -9.06 -4.09
CA THR A 514 -4.34 -10.09 -4.33
C THR A 514 -4.33 -11.12 -3.20
N THR A 515 -3.15 -11.59 -2.81
CA THR A 515 -3.01 -12.54 -1.70
C THR A 515 -3.48 -11.92 -0.37
N VAL A 516 -3.11 -10.68 -0.11
CA VAL A 516 -3.56 -9.92 1.08
C VAL A 516 -5.08 -9.72 1.09
N VAL A 517 -5.66 -9.35 -0.05
CA VAL A 517 -7.12 -9.14 -0.19
C VAL A 517 -7.89 -10.43 0.03
N ARG A 518 -7.41 -11.57 -0.50
CA ARG A 518 -8.00 -12.89 -0.25
C ARG A 518 -7.98 -13.22 1.23
N ALA A 519 -6.82 -13.08 1.87
CA ALA A 519 -6.70 -13.31 3.30
C ALA A 519 -7.59 -12.36 4.13
N THR A 520 -7.66 -11.09 3.75
CA THR A 520 -8.53 -10.11 4.40
C THR A 520 -10.00 -10.50 4.24
N GLY A 521 -10.42 -10.91 3.05
CA GLY A 521 -11.78 -11.39 2.80
C GLY A 521 -12.13 -12.63 3.63
N GLN A 522 -11.21 -13.59 3.76
CA GLN A 522 -11.39 -14.77 4.62
C GLN A 522 -11.56 -14.37 6.07
N VAL A 523 -10.68 -13.51 6.60
CA VAL A 523 -10.74 -13.02 7.99
C VAL A 523 -12.04 -12.29 8.25
N LEU A 524 -12.50 -11.46 7.32
CA LEU A 524 -13.77 -10.74 7.44
C LEU A 524 -14.95 -11.72 7.48
N LEU A 525 -15.01 -12.66 6.52
CA LEU A 525 -16.10 -13.64 6.43
C LEU A 525 -16.19 -14.53 7.68
N MET A 526 -15.05 -14.85 8.30
CA MET A 526 -15.00 -15.71 9.50
C MET A 526 -15.30 -14.94 10.81
N ASN A 527 -14.87 -13.69 10.90
CA ASN A 527 -14.84 -12.98 12.18
C ASN A 527 -15.87 -11.85 12.29
N MET A 528 -16.28 -11.23 11.18
CA MET A 528 -17.17 -10.06 11.20
C MET A 528 -18.62 -10.48 11.45
N ARG A 529 -19.32 -9.73 12.30
CA ARG A 529 -20.73 -9.92 12.55
C ARG A 529 -21.57 -9.46 11.37
N GLN A 530 -22.65 -10.19 11.08
CA GLN A 530 -23.59 -9.84 10.02
C GLN A 530 -24.16 -8.42 10.17
N GLU A 531 -24.47 -8.02 11.39
CA GLU A 531 -25.00 -6.68 11.71
C GLU A 531 -24.05 -5.57 11.25
N THR A 532 -22.73 -5.74 11.51
CA THR A 532 -21.71 -4.78 11.08
C THR A 532 -21.56 -4.79 9.57
N ALA A 533 -21.56 -5.96 8.92
CA ALA A 533 -21.47 -6.07 7.47
C ALA A 533 -22.66 -5.37 6.78
N VAL A 534 -23.90 -5.59 7.26
CA VAL A 534 -25.11 -4.92 6.75
C VAL A 534 -25.06 -3.42 7.00
N LYS A 535 -24.58 -2.98 8.17
CA LYS A 535 -24.44 -1.55 8.49
C LYS A 535 -23.46 -0.82 7.57
N LEU A 536 -22.38 -1.48 7.16
CA LEU A 536 -21.34 -0.89 6.29
C LEU A 536 -21.69 -0.95 4.80
N VAL A 537 -22.29 -2.07 4.33
CA VAL A 537 -22.56 -2.29 2.90
C VAL A 537 -23.99 -1.94 2.51
N GLY A 538 -24.93 -2.00 3.47
CA GLY A 538 -26.36 -1.77 3.25
C GLY A 538 -27.19 -3.05 3.37
N GLU A 539 -28.53 -2.90 3.39
CA GLU A 539 -29.51 -3.98 3.63
C GLU A 539 -29.47 -5.11 2.58
N GLY A 540 -28.90 -4.85 1.42
CA GLY A 540 -28.71 -5.87 0.35
C GLY A 540 -27.52 -6.79 0.57
N ALA A 541 -26.75 -6.60 1.62
CA ALA A 541 -25.59 -7.43 1.94
C ALA A 541 -26.02 -8.86 2.32
N MET A 542 -25.37 -9.83 1.67
CA MET A 542 -25.53 -11.23 2.05
C MET A 542 -24.28 -11.67 2.81
N TRP A 543 -24.46 -12.04 4.07
CA TRP A 543 -23.36 -12.40 5.00
C TRP A 543 -23.71 -13.69 5.72
N PRO A 544 -23.40 -14.85 5.14
CA PRO A 544 -23.65 -16.14 5.76
C PRO A 544 -22.55 -16.48 6.77
N GLU A 545 -22.89 -17.32 7.74
CA GLU A 545 -21.94 -18.04 8.56
C GLU A 545 -21.38 -19.22 7.74
N LEU A 546 -20.25 -19.02 7.10
CA LEU A 546 -19.57 -20.04 6.30
C LEU A 546 -18.38 -20.62 7.06
N SER A 547 -18.14 -21.92 6.88
CA SER A 547 -16.90 -22.54 7.34
C SER A 547 -15.70 -22.07 6.50
N ARG A 548 -14.49 -22.16 7.04
CA ARG A 548 -13.24 -21.78 6.36
C ARG A 548 -13.09 -22.46 4.99
N GLU A 549 -13.40 -23.75 4.95
CA GLU A 549 -13.30 -24.57 3.74
C GLU A 549 -14.31 -24.14 2.67
N GLU A 550 -15.53 -23.82 3.08
CA GLU A 550 -16.55 -23.29 2.18
C GLU A 550 -16.18 -21.93 1.60
N ILE A 551 -15.64 -21.02 2.44
CA ILE A 551 -15.17 -19.71 2.00
C ILE A 551 -14.06 -19.85 0.96
N ALA A 552 -13.03 -20.61 1.28
CA ALA A 552 -11.88 -20.82 0.40
C ALA A 552 -12.29 -21.50 -0.93
N SER A 553 -13.33 -22.34 -0.90
CA SER A 553 -13.80 -23.05 -2.09
C SER A 553 -14.72 -22.24 -2.99
N GLU A 554 -15.46 -21.28 -2.48
CA GLU A 554 -16.57 -20.64 -3.22
C GLU A 554 -16.35 -19.17 -3.59
N VAL A 555 -15.64 -18.41 -2.76
CA VAL A 555 -15.44 -16.97 -2.98
C VAL A 555 -14.03 -16.69 -3.45
N TRP A 556 -13.92 -15.91 -4.52
CA TRP A 556 -12.65 -15.46 -5.07
C TRP A 556 -12.59 -13.94 -5.05
N LEU A 557 -11.65 -13.40 -4.30
CA LEU A 557 -11.32 -11.97 -4.32
C LEU A 557 -10.04 -11.78 -5.10
N ASP A 558 -10.03 -10.80 -5.97
CA ASP A 558 -8.91 -10.50 -6.84
C ASP A 558 -8.69 -8.99 -6.92
N ILE A 559 -7.48 -8.57 -7.30
CA ILE A 559 -7.18 -7.19 -7.61
C ILE A 559 -7.12 -7.03 -9.12
N LYS A 560 -7.70 -5.96 -9.63
CA LYS A 560 -7.60 -5.65 -11.04
C LYS A 560 -6.15 -5.33 -11.37
N ALA A 561 -5.51 -6.14 -12.23
CA ALA A 561 -4.12 -5.98 -12.64
C ALA A 561 -3.83 -4.55 -13.13
N GLY A 562 -2.70 -3.98 -12.70
CA GLY A 562 -2.29 -2.62 -12.99
C GLY A 562 -3.09 -1.54 -12.28
N SER A 563 -3.93 -1.90 -11.29
CA SER A 563 -4.78 -0.93 -10.58
C SER A 563 -4.00 -0.03 -9.63
N THR A 564 -2.84 -0.46 -9.15
CA THR A 564 -1.96 0.30 -8.24
C THR A 564 -1.05 1.28 -8.96
N GLY A 565 -0.67 0.97 -10.20
CA GLY A 565 0.19 1.81 -11.02
C GLY A 565 -0.47 3.09 -11.52
N ARG A 566 0.34 3.96 -12.13
CA ARG A 566 -0.15 5.20 -12.74
C ARG A 566 -0.84 4.89 -14.07
N PRO A 567 -2.17 5.04 -14.19
CA PRO A 567 -2.87 4.70 -15.42
C PRO A 567 -2.51 5.67 -16.55
N ASN A 568 -2.30 5.14 -17.74
CA ASN A 568 -2.25 5.97 -18.95
C ASN A 568 -3.70 6.18 -19.44
N LYS A 569 -4.39 7.14 -18.82
CA LYS A 569 -5.80 7.44 -19.09
C LYS A 569 -6.06 7.74 -20.58
N ALA A 570 -5.16 8.46 -21.22
CA ALA A 570 -5.30 8.82 -22.63
C ALA A 570 -5.30 7.58 -23.56
N LEU A 571 -4.39 6.64 -23.32
CA LEU A 571 -4.34 5.41 -24.10
C LEU A 571 -5.56 4.52 -23.85
N THR A 572 -6.01 4.43 -22.60
CA THR A 572 -7.18 3.62 -22.23
C THR A 572 -8.45 4.18 -22.87
N ILE A 573 -8.65 5.50 -22.84
CA ILE A 573 -9.78 6.17 -23.47
C ILE A 573 -9.75 5.98 -25.00
N ALA A 574 -8.58 6.19 -25.64
CA ALA A 574 -8.42 5.99 -27.08
C ALA A 574 -8.72 4.55 -27.52
N ASN A 575 -8.31 3.57 -26.73
CA ASN A 575 -8.64 2.16 -26.99
C ASN A 575 -10.13 1.88 -26.80
N MET A 576 -10.78 2.48 -25.83
CA MET A 576 -12.23 2.34 -25.62
C MET A 576 -13.03 3.01 -26.74
N GLU A 577 -12.63 4.20 -27.19
CA GLU A 577 -13.25 4.88 -28.32
C GLU A 577 -13.16 4.03 -29.60
N ARG A 578 -12.06 3.34 -29.83
CA ARG A 578 -11.91 2.42 -30.98
C ARG A 578 -12.79 1.18 -30.85
N LEU A 579 -12.99 0.66 -29.64
CA LEU A 579 -13.80 -0.53 -29.40
C LEU A 579 -15.30 -0.22 -29.36
N MET A 580 -15.69 1.02 -29.05
CA MET A 580 -17.10 1.44 -28.88
C MET A 580 -18.00 1.09 -30.09
N PRO A 581 -17.62 1.37 -31.34
CA PRO A 581 -18.45 1.05 -32.50
C PRO A 581 -18.74 -0.46 -32.63
N PHE A 582 -17.74 -1.29 -32.37
CA PHE A 582 -17.87 -2.75 -32.43
C PHE A 582 -18.74 -3.28 -31.29
N ALA A 583 -18.52 -2.77 -30.08
CA ALA A 583 -19.28 -3.16 -28.89
C ALA A 583 -20.79 -2.84 -29.01
N LEU A 584 -21.12 -1.71 -29.66
CA LEU A 584 -22.51 -1.33 -29.92
C LEU A 584 -23.14 -2.13 -31.06
N GLN A 585 -22.37 -2.59 -32.05
CA GLN A 585 -22.87 -3.40 -33.17
C GLN A 585 -23.19 -4.84 -32.76
N THR A 586 -22.39 -5.45 -31.89
CA THR A 586 -22.62 -6.85 -31.45
C THR A 586 -23.82 -6.99 -30.51
N GLY A 587 -24.22 -5.92 -29.81
CA GLY A 587 -25.33 -5.95 -28.85
C GLY A 587 -25.09 -6.82 -27.60
N GLU A 588 -23.95 -7.50 -27.50
CA GLU A 588 -23.60 -8.39 -26.39
C GLU A 588 -23.04 -7.62 -25.18
N ILE A 589 -22.48 -6.42 -25.40
CA ILE A 589 -21.92 -5.59 -24.35
C ILE A 589 -22.95 -4.56 -23.88
N SER A 590 -23.21 -4.53 -22.57
CA SER A 590 -24.12 -3.54 -21.99
C SER A 590 -23.61 -2.11 -22.21
N PRO A 591 -24.38 -1.23 -22.87
CA PRO A 591 -24.01 0.19 -23.06
C PRO A 591 -23.83 0.90 -21.73
N LYS A 592 -24.58 0.54 -20.69
CA LYS A 592 -24.46 1.06 -19.34
C LYS A 592 -23.09 0.74 -18.72
N TRP A 593 -22.64 -0.51 -18.90
CA TRP A 593 -21.32 -0.93 -18.43
C TRP A 593 -20.20 -0.18 -19.14
N LEU A 594 -20.31 0.01 -20.46
CA LEU A 594 -19.32 0.72 -21.26
C LEU A 594 -19.24 2.21 -20.87
N ALA A 595 -20.39 2.87 -20.71
CA ALA A 595 -20.46 4.25 -20.25
C ALA A 595 -19.87 4.43 -18.86
N GLY A 596 -20.20 3.55 -17.91
CA GLY A 596 -19.61 3.55 -16.57
C GLY A 596 -18.10 3.37 -16.56
N LYS A 597 -17.60 2.51 -17.44
CA LYS A 597 -16.16 2.32 -17.56
C LYS A 597 -15.44 3.55 -18.10
N ILE A 598 -16.02 4.26 -19.05
CA ILE A 598 -15.48 5.51 -19.63
C ILE A 598 -15.47 6.62 -18.56
N VAL A 599 -16.59 6.82 -17.87
CA VAL A 599 -16.70 7.84 -16.81
C VAL A 599 -15.64 7.61 -15.72
N ARG A 600 -15.44 6.37 -15.29
CA ARG A 600 -14.41 6.01 -14.32
C ARG A 600 -12.98 6.29 -14.78
N GLU A 601 -12.68 6.03 -16.05
CA GLU A 601 -11.34 6.32 -16.59
C GLU A 601 -11.11 7.81 -16.82
N MET A 602 -12.17 8.60 -17.01
CA MET A 602 -12.06 10.06 -17.09
C MET A 602 -11.78 10.68 -15.72
N ASP A 603 -12.54 10.30 -14.71
CA ASP A 603 -12.37 10.81 -13.34
C ASP A 603 -12.69 9.73 -12.30
N ASP A 604 -11.70 9.39 -11.46
CA ASP A 604 -11.83 8.41 -10.40
C ASP A 604 -12.68 8.91 -9.20
N THR A 605 -13.03 10.20 -9.17
CA THR A 605 -13.80 10.85 -8.09
C THR A 605 -15.30 10.90 -8.36
N VAL A 606 -15.71 10.63 -9.60
CA VAL A 606 -17.12 10.65 -9.98
C VAL A 606 -17.82 9.39 -9.51
N ASP A 607 -18.89 9.55 -8.73
CA ASP A 607 -19.79 8.46 -8.38
C ASP A 607 -20.57 8.04 -9.63
N GLU A 608 -20.43 6.75 -10.00
CA GLU A 608 -21.09 6.19 -11.19
C GLU A 608 -22.60 6.18 -11.07
N ASP A 609 -23.09 5.94 -9.86
CA ASP A 609 -24.53 5.92 -9.60
C ASP A 609 -25.12 7.33 -9.68
N GLU A 610 -24.35 8.37 -9.37
CA GLU A 610 -24.74 9.76 -9.53
C GLU A 610 -24.60 10.24 -10.98
N ALA A 611 -23.52 9.82 -11.67
CA ALA A 611 -23.28 10.18 -13.07
C ALA A 611 -24.23 9.46 -14.05
N MET A 612 -24.72 8.28 -13.65
CA MET A 612 -25.68 7.54 -14.46
C MET A 612 -27.08 7.72 -13.90
N LEU A 613 -28.00 8.19 -14.77
CA LEU A 613 -29.42 8.31 -14.46
C LEU A 613 -29.97 6.91 -14.05
N SER A 614 -30.06 6.68 -12.75
CA SER A 614 -30.62 5.46 -12.18
C SER A 614 -32.12 5.43 -12.47
N GLY A 615 -32.57 4.47 -13.27
CA GLY A 615 -33.98 4.29 -13.60
C GLY A 615 -34.53 5.08 -14.80
N ALA A 616 -33.78 5.99 -15.40
CA ALA A 616 -34.16 6.61 -16.66
C ALA A 616 -33.81 5.66 -17.82
N LEU A 617 -34.78 5.43 -18.69
CA LEU A 617 -34.52 4.74 -19.96
C LEU A 617 -33.45 5.52 -20.72
N PRO A 618 -32.42 4.85 -21.30
CA PRO A 618 -31.44 5.53 -22.14
C PRO A 618 -32.13 6.40 -23.18
N ILE A 619 -31.58 7.59 -23.46
CA ILE A 619 -32.13 8.54 -24.44
C ILE A 619 -32.45 7.83 -25.76
N ILE A 620 -31.63 6.88 -26.17
CA ILE A 620 -31.86 6.02 -27.37
C ILE A 620 -33.08 5.14 -27.19
N ALA A 621 -33.37 4.61 -26.00
CA ALA A 621 -34.56 3.82 -25.73
C ALA A 621 -35.82 4.71 -25.67
N MET A 622 -35.72 5.92 -25.11
CA MET A 622 -36.79 6.92 -25.19
C MET A 622 -37.04 7.37 -26.61
N ALA A 623 -36.00 7.61 -27.41
CA ALA A 623 -36.14 7.95 -28.82
C ALA A 623 -36.81 6.83 -29.63
N ARG A 624 -36.57 5.56 -29.28
CA ARG A 624 -37.29 4.40 -29.88
C ARG A 624 -38.74 4.27 -29.39
N LEU A 625 -39.03 4.63 -28.16
CA LEU A 625 -40.37 4.66 -27.62
C LEU A 625 -41.22 5.86 -28.14
N THR A 626 -40.55 6.94 -28.52
CA THR A 626 -41.16 8.14 -29.11
C THR A 626 -41.19 8.11 -30.64
N GLN A 627 -40.50 7.15 -31.27
CA GLN A 627 -40.74 6.92 -32.70
C GLN A 627 -42.15 6.34 -32.85
N PRO A 628 -43.02 7.00 -33.63
CA PRO A 628 -44.29 6.43 -33.99
C PRO A 628 -44.01 5.08 -34.65
N GLY A 629 -44.70 4.02 -34.20
CA GLY A 629 -44.51 2.69 -34.73
C GLY A 629 -44.57 2.76 -36.27
N THR A 630 -43.72 1.96 -36.93
CA THR A 630 -43.74 1.76 -38.36
C THR A 630 -45.06 1.13 -38.78
N GLY A 631 -46.13 1.93 -38.70
CA GLY A 631 -47.40 1.63 -39.32
C GLY A 631 -47.23 1.66 -40.84
N ASN A 632 -47.88 0.72 -41.51
CA ASN A 632 -47.89 0.63 -42.94
C ASN A 632 -48.14 2.03 -43.54
N PRO A 633 -47.24 2.60 -44.42
CA PRO A 633 -47.34 3.97 -44.88
C PRO A 633 -48.65 4.29 -45.65
N ALA A 634 -49.47 3.26 -45.99
CA ALA A 634 -50.76 3.42 -46.64
C ALA A 634 -51.93 3.74 -45.67
N THR A 635 -51.73 3.71 -44.35
CA THR A 635 -52.79 3.89 -43.36
C THR A 635 -52.49 4.92 -42.26
N ASP A 636 -51.36 5.68 -42.34
CA ASP A 636 -50.99 6.68 -41.36
C ASP A 636 -51.51 8.07 -41.80
N PRO A 637 -52.54 8.63 -41.13
CA PRO A 637 -53.14 9.89 -41.55
C PRO A 637 -52.19 11.12 -41.34
N ASN A 638 -51.03 10.92 -40.69
CA ASN A 638 -50.07 12.03 -40.50
C ASN A 638 -49.01 12.15 -41.62
N GLN A 639 -48.93 11.21 -42.57
CA GLN A 639 -48.02 11.30 -43.71
C GLN A 639 -48.64 11.92 -44.97
N GLN A 640 -49.94 12.19 -45.00
CA GLN A 640 -50.60 12.84 -46.17
C GLN A 640 -50.40 14.34 -46.23
N GLY A 641 -49.66 14.96 -45.29
CA GLY A 641 -49.39 16.40 -45.25
C GLY A 641 -48.02 16.82 -45.80
N ALA A 642 -47.15 15.90 -46.19
CA ALA A 642 -45.76 16.26 -46.57
C ALA A 642 -45.46 16.35 -48.06
N GLU A 643 -46.42 16.11 -48.94
CA GLU A 643 -46.23 16.20 -50.40
C GLU A 643 -46.58 17.59 -51.03
N GLY A 644 -46.74 18.64 -50.22
CA GLY A 644 -47.16 19.96 -50.66
C GLY A 644 -46.13 21.09 -50.71
N ALA A 645 -44.87 20.79 -50.55
CA ALA A 645 -43.86 21.90 -50.48
C ALA A 645 -42.62 21.69 -51.37
N ALA A 646 -42.78 21.24 -52.58
CA ALA A 646 -41.73 21.18 -53.57
C ALA A 646 -42.15 21.97 -54.83
N ASN A 647 -42.28 23.28 -54.75
CA ASN A 647 -42.22 24.18 -55.91
C ASN A 647 -42.40 25.66 -55.45
N ALA A 648 -41.30 26.35 -55.24
CA ALA A 648 -41.22 27.80 -55.41
C ALA A 648 -39.77 28.21 -55.74
N PRO A 649 -39.58 28.97 -56.81
CA PRO A 649 -38.24 29.33 -57.30
C PRO A 649 -37.80 30.69 -56.80
N GLY A 650 -36.48 30.86 -56.71
CA GLY A 650 -35.92 32.20 -56.91
C GLY A 650 -35.20 32.86 -55.73
N GLY A 651 -33.92 32.87 -55.79
CA GLY A 651 -32.90 33.85 -55.60
C GLY A 651 -32.63 34.42 -54.17
N PRO A 652 -31.58 35.21 -53.98
CA PRO A 652 -30.33 35.26 -54.72
C PRO A 652 -29.07 35.02 -53.89
N GLU A 653 -27.93 34.96 -54.59
CA GLU A 653 -26.55 34.92 -54.13
C GLU A 653 -26.18 35.96 -53.07
N ALA A 654 -25.44 35.57 -52.08
CA ALA A 654 -24.55 36.46 -51.36
C ALA A 654 -23.29 35.69 -50.92
N ASN A 655 -22.24 36.08 -51.53
CA ASN A 655 -20.83 36.05 -51.27
C ASN A 655 -20.44 36.06 -49.79
N SER A 656 -19.53 35.22 -49.35
CA SER A 656 -18.35 35.60 -48.54
C SER A 656 -17.45 34.43 -48.26
N GLN A 657 -16.32 34.46 -48.83
CA GLN A 657 -14.96 34.34 -48.31
C GLN A 657 -14.78 33.65 -46.94
N GLY A 658 -14.02 32.55 -46.98
CA GLY A 658 -12.84 32.37 -46.19
C GLY A 658 -13.02 31.89 -44.76
N GLN A 659 -12.79 30.61 -44.53
CA GLN A 659 -12.03 30.22 -43.39
C GLN A 659 -11.46 28.78 -43.57
N GLU A 660 -10.26 28.69 -43.16
CA GLU A 660 -9.30 27.60 -43.28
C GLU A 660 -9.84 26.23 -42.84
N GLN A 661 -9.72 25.26 -43.73
CA GLN A 661 -9.72 23.85 -43.42
C GLN A 661 -8.33 23.49 -42.90
N THR A 662 -8.20 23.30 -41.60
CA THR A 662 -7.06 22.57 -41.04
C THR A 662 -7.35 21.09 -41.16
N GLY A 663 -6.44 20.41 -41.86
CA GLY A 663 -6.53 19.10 -42.37
C GLY A 663 -6.60 17.97 -41.35
N ILE A 664 -7.53 17.11 -41.61
CA ILE A 664 -7.45 15.70 -41.30
C ILE A 664 -7.50 14.96 -42.65
N GLY A 665 -6.35 14.83 -43.27
CA GLY A 665 -6.27 14.20 -44.59
C GLY A 665 -4.85 13.87 -45.06
N ALA A 666 -3.93 13.51 -44.16
CA ALA A 666 -2.56 13.22 -44.55
C ALA A 666 -1.92 12.04 -43.77
N VAL A 667 -2.63 10.96 -43.56
CA VAL A 667 -2.04 9.71 -42.98
C VAL A 667 -2.51 8.49 -43.79
N GLN A 668 -2.67 8.60 -45.08
CA GLN A 668 -3.00 7.44 -45.91
C GLN A 668 -2.19 7.36 -47.22
N GLN A 669 -0.95 7.84 -47.22
CA GLN A 669 0.01 7.54 -48.30
C GLN A 669 1.40 7.32 -47.69
N GLY A 670 1.77 6.08 -47.46
CA GLY A 670 3.12 5.75 -46.99
C GLY A 670 3.37 4.28 -46.67
N LEU A 671 2.71 3.37 -47.33
CA LEU A 671 3.05 1.93 -47.29
C LEU A 671 3.06 1.35 -48.69
N ASN A 672 4.07 1.76 -49.48
CA ASN A 672 4.55 0.96 -50.58
C ASN A 672 6.07 0.97 -50.50
N VAL A 673 6.62 0.03 -49.78
CA VAL A 673 8.06 -0.30 -49.85
C VAL A 673 8.19 -1.43 -50.84
N SER A 674 8.60 -1.07 -52.06
CA SER A 674 9.12 -1.93 -53.09
C SER A 674 10.42 -2.58 -52.58
N ALA A 675 10.46 -3.89 -52.60
CA ALA A 675 11.67 -4.69 -52.45
C ALA A 675 12.60 -4.50 -53.66
N ALA A 676 13.86 -4.19 -53.37
CA ALA A 676 14.94 -4.30 -54.38
C ALA A 676 16.00 -5.32 -53.89
N PRO A 677 16.57 -6.12 -54.78
CA PRO A 677 17.39 -7.28 -54.42
C PRO A 677 18.86 -6.91 -54.14
N PRO A 678 19.65 -7.84 -53.52
CA PRO A 678 21.02 -7.58 -53.13
C PRO A 678 21.99 -7.82 -54.30
N GLY A 679 22.94 -6.91 -54.47
CA GLY A 679 24.04 -7.04 -55.41
C GLY A 679 25.27 -6.31 -54.96
N LEU A 680 26.29 -7.11 -54.56
CA LEU A 680 27.74 -6.94 -54.84
C LEU A 680 28.43 -5.59 -54.44
N MET A 681 29.14 -5.58 -53.41
CA MET A 681 30.61 -5.58 -53.17
C MET A 681 30.88 -5.24 -51.72
#